data_b48b346315c04168235f8ebb1170ceb6
#
_entry.id   b48b346315c04168235f8ebb1170ceb6
#
_cell.length_a   1.000
_cell.length_b   1.000
_cell.length_c   1.000
_cell.angle_alpha   90.00
_cell.angle_beta   90.00
_cell.angle_gamma   90.00
#
_symmetry.space_group_name_H-M   'P 1'
#
loop_
_entity.id
_entity.type
_entity.pdbx_description
1 polymer ?
#
loop_
_entity_poly.entity_id
_entity_poly.type
_entity_poly.pdbx_seq_one_letter_code
_entity_poly.pdbx_strand_id
1 'polypeptide(L)'
;KNFRSTAAMVAAANRCFAFAEEHPRGAFRFAREGLENPVPFHAVDAQGRAERLLIDGAEAPAMTFWNLDVEAGVLGSAAYRQEMAERSASAIRRWLSLADLGRAGFADEQGGWRALRPADIAILVRGRAEAEAIRSALAARRLASVYLSDRDSVFDSQEAIDLLHWLRACADPGADTLLRVALATRSLHLDWATLERLNQDELFWERMVLRFRDYRRSWQAQGVLPMLRRLLADFELPARLLRHADGERSLTNLLHLAEWLQRAAVELDGEHALIRHLAEQVQSPGSEEILRLESDADLIKVVTIHKSKGLEYPLVLLPFICSWRELDGNSGAPASFHEDGAAGRVIELARRKEQAARAYEQANDERLGEDMRLLYVALTRARHSVWLGIAPLVASNSKSPELHKGALGYLLAGGATIGSDGLGQCLAALRGECREIVVEPAPEADAERYVAGRGQGLGQARETRRSSREKWWVASYSGLQLQASAGLDDDEVLESDESQEPISAEEATFHEEGRSAEQPPVAHASEMRDDLHRFPRGPAPGTFLHGLLEWAGREGFEVARADAQRRRELVARRCDLRGWKDWAEPLDLWLEQYLAEPLRWPGGETSLAGLVAYQVEMEFWFATHQVQAEAIDALVRRHTLGGAARPALAPILLNGMFKGFVDLVFEHQGRFYVADYKSNWLGADDGAYSPEAMTAAVLENRYDLQYVLYLLALHRQLKARLPDYDYDRHMGGAVYLFLRGARAATQGLHFERPPRELIERLDALFSGQPGAER
;
A
#
# COMPACT_ATOMS: atom_id res chain seq x y z
N LYS A 1 1.50 -35.16 12.29
CA LYS A 1 0.46 -34.84 13.27
C LYS A 1 -0.19 -33.51 12.93
N ASN A 2 -1.53 -33.43 13.04
CA ASN A 2 -2.28 -32.19 12.88
C ASN A 2 -2.56 -31.58 14.26
N PHE A 3 -2.14 -30.31 14.44
CA PHE A 3 -2.33 -29.53 15.68
C PHE A 3 -3.41 -28.45 15.55
N ARG A 4 -4.03 -28.31 14.36
CA ARG A 4 -4.94 -27.22 14.04
C ARG A 4 -6.40 -27.54 14.33
N SER A 5 -6.82 -28.75 13.90
CA SER A 5 -8.21 -29.16 13.89
C SER A 5 -8.54 -30.11 15.04
N THR A 6 -9.83 -30.25 15.35
CA THR A 6 -10.32 -31.28 16.28
C THR A 6 -10.01 -32.67 15.75
N ALA A 7 -9.95 -33.64 16.63
CA ALA A 7 -9.74 -35.04 16.24
C ALA A 7 -10.86 -35.54 15.31
N ALA A 8 -12.10 -35.14 15.57
CA ALA A 8 -13.25 -35.45 14.74
C ALA A 8 -13.12 -34.90 13.30
N MET A 9 -12.65 -33.68 13.14
CA MET A 9 -12.45 -33.09 11.81
C MET A 9 -11.35 -33.80 11.02
N VAL A 10 -10.26 -34.18 11.69
CA VAL A 10 -9.18 -34.95 11.06
C VAL A 10 -9.66 -36.34 10.66
N ALA A 11 -10.45 -37.02 11.52
CA ALA A 11 -11.01 -38.32 11.20
C ALA A 11 -11.94 -38.27 9.98
N ALA A 12 -12.83 -37.27 9.91
CA ALA A 12 -13.72 -37.08 8.77
C ALA A 12 -12.96 -36.82 7.46
N ALA A 13 -11.93 -35.96 7.49
CA ALA A 13 -11.09 -35.68 6.31
C ALA A 13 -10.30 -36.93 5.88
N ASN A 14 -9.69 -37.64 6.84
CA ASN A 14 -9.00 -38.91 6.56
C ASN A 14 -9.93 -39.91 5.91
N ARG A 15 -11.17 -40.04 6.40
CA ARG A 15 -12.18 -40.98 5.83
C ARG A 15 -12.46 -40.65 4.36
N CYS A 16 -12.66 -39.36 4.03
CA CYS A 16 -12.92 -38.94 2.66
C CYS A 16 -11.78 -39.31 1.69
N PHE A 17 -10.55 -39.05 2.05
CA PHE A 17 -9.41 -39.26 1.14
C PHE A 17 -8.92 -40.71 1.18
N ALA A 18 -9.05 -41.46 2.29
CA ALA A 18 -8.81 -42.88 2.31
C ALA A 18 -9.82 -43.62 1.42
N PHE A 19 -11.10 -43.22 1.43
CA PHE A 19 -12.12 -43.76 0.55
C PHE A 19 -11.80 -43.50 -0.94
N ALA A 20 -11.37 -42.25 -1.26
CA ALA A 20 -10.99 -41.89 -2.63
C ALA A 20 -9.68 -42.58 -3.08
N GLU A 21 -8.78 -42.98 -2.15
CA GLU A 21 -7.54 -43.69 -2.48
C GLU A 21 -7.83 -45.12 -3.01
N GLU A 22 -8.96 -45.73 -2.66
CA GLU A 22 -9.37 -47.02 -3.19
C GLU A 22 -9.83 -46.96 -4.67
N HIS A 23 -10.03 -45.76 -5.22
CA HIS A 23 -10.40 -45.61 -6.62
C HIS A 23 -9.22 -45.89 -7.58
N PRO A 24 -9.47 -46.29 -8.84
CA PRO A 24 -8.43 -46.72 -9.76
C PRO A 24 -7.29 -45.71 -9.99
N ARG A 25 -7.56 -44.41 -9.86
CA ARG A 25 -6.58 -43.34 -10.02
C ARG A 25 -6.04 -42.75 -8.69
N GLY A 26 -6.47 -43.33 -7.54
CA GLY A 26 -6.14 -42.85 -6.21
C GLY A 26 -6.83 -41.53 -5.86
N ALA A 27 -6.65 -41.07 -4.63
CA ALA A 27 -7.29 -39.83 -4.11
C ALA A 27 -6.94 -38.59 -4.92
N PHE A 28 -5.70 -38.47 -5.40
CA PHE A 28 -5.21 -37.27 -6.11
C PHE A 28 -5.02 -37.52 -7.62
N ARG A 29 -5.49 -38.68 -8.13
CA ARG A 29 -5.47 -39.07 -9.54
C ARG A 29 -4.08 -39.23 -10.14
N PHE A 30 -3.07 -39.57 -9.35
CA PHE A 30 -1.72 -39.87 -9.81
C PHE A 30 -1.47 -41.36 -10.06
N ALA A 31 -2.30 -42.27 -9.52
CA ALA A 31 -2.17 -43.71 -9.76
C ALA A 31 -2.40 -44.06 -11.24
N ARG A 32 -1.58 -44.98 -11.76
CA ARG A 32 -1.68 -45.52 -13.12
C ARG A 32 -1.70 -47.06 -13.06
N GLU A 33 -2.39 -47.68 -14.00
CA GLU A 33 -2.49 -49.12 -14.05
C GLU A 33 -1.09 -49.76 -14.16
N GLY A 34 -0.81 -50.69 -13.26
CA GLY A 34 0.47 -51.40 -13.21
C GLY A 34 1.67 -50.63 -12.64
N LEU A 35 1.48 -49.39 -12.15
CA LEU A 35 2.51 -48.59 -11.52
C LEU A 35 2.13 -48.25 -10.08
N GLU A 36 3.14 -48.12 -9.22
CA GLU A 36 2.95 -47.60 -7.86
C GLU A 36 2.45 -46.14 -7.89
N ASN A 37 1.48 -45.81 -7.02
CA ASN A 37 0.98 -44.43 -6.92
C ASN A 37 2.09 -43.52 -6.39
N PRO A 38 2.59 -42.53 -7.19
CA PRO A 38 3.69 -41.67 -6.75
C PRO A 38 3.27 -40.70 -5.63
N VAL A 39 1.96 -40.45 -5.43
CA VAL A 39 1.44 -39.53 -4.41
C VAL A 39 0.23 -40.16 -3.72
N PRO A 40 0.41 -41.27 -2.96
CA PRO A 40 -0.68 -41.89 -2.25
C PRO A 40 -1.17 -41.02 -1.09
N PHE A 41 -2.43 -41.16 -0.73
CA PHE A 41 -2.95 -40.52 0.46
C PHE A 41 -2.45 -41.23 1.73
N HIS A 42 -1.91 -40.46 2.65
CA HIS A 42 -1.53 -40.96 3.97
C HIS A 42 -2.39 -40.27 5.05
N ALA A 43 -3.06 -41.09 5.87
CA ALA A 43 -3.84 -40.58 6.98
C ALA A 43 -2.98 -39.81 7.99
N VAL A 44 -3.49 -38.72 8.50
CA VAL A 44 -2.81 -37.84 9.42
C VAL A 44 -3.31 -38.06 10.85
N ASP A 45 -2.39 -38.17 11.81
CA ASP A 45 -2.76 -38.28 13.23
C ASP A 45 -3.16 -36.88 13.77
N ALA A 46 -4.25 -36.86 14.53
CA ALA A 46 -4.69 -35.67 15.23
C ALA A 46 -4.00 -35.51 16.59
N GLN A 47 -3.55 -34.32 16.94
CA GLN A 47 -3.25 -33.97 18.33
C GLN A 47 -4.55 -33.63 19.07
N GLY A 48 -5.57 -33.16 18.34
CA GLY A 48 -6.86 -32.75 18.85
C GLY A 48 -6.86 -31.34 19.51
N ARG A 49 -8.02 -30.72 19.51
CA ARG A 49 -8.35 -29.56 20.32
C ARG A 49 -9.42 -29.93 21.33
N ALA A 50 -9.31 -29.41 22.53
CA ALA A 50 -10.27 -29.67 23.61
C ALA A 50 -11.57 -28.88 23.44
N GLU A 51 -11.52 -27.74 22.71
CA GLU A 51 -12.66 -26.87 22.46
C GLU A 51 -13.68 -27.55 21.51
N ARG A 52 -14.97 -27.55 21.89
CA ARG A 52 -16.07 -28.14 21.12
C ARG A 52 -17.02 -27.06 20.63
N LEU A 53 -17.47 -27.18 19.38
CA LEU A 53 -18.51 -26.32 18.81
C LEU A 53 -19.90 -26.90 19.19
N LEU A 54 -20.70 -26.09 19.85
CA LEU A 54 -22.09 -26.42 20.18
C LEU A 54 -23.04 -25.54 19.37
N ILE A 55 -24.05 -26.13 18.76
CA ILE A 55 -25.15 -25.46 18.08
C ILE A 55 -26.46 -25.99 18.65
N ASP A 56 -27.25 -25.11 19.21
CA ASP A 56 -28.52 -25.43 19.87
C ASP A 56 -28.36 -26.46 21.02
N GLY A 57 -27.24 -26.38 21.74
CA GLY A 57 -26.93 -27.28 22.86
C GLY A 57 -26.39 -28.65 22.47
N ALA A 58 -26.33 -29.00 21.19
CA ALA A 58 -25.73 -30.23 20.68
C ALA A 58 -24.35 -29.96 20.07
N GLU A 59 -23.43 -30.93 20.19
CA GLU A 59 -22.13 -30.85 19.51
C GLU A 59 -22.31 -30.94 18.00
N ALA A 60 -21.77 -29.96 17.27
CA ALA A 60 -21.86 -29.91 15.82
C ALA A 60 -21.02 -31.02 15.19
N PRO A 61 -21.54 -31.78 14.19
CA PRO A 61 -20.76 -32.75 13.45
C PRO A 61 -19.51 -32.12 12.82
N ALA A 62 -18.43 -32.89 12.73
CA ALA A 62 -17.21 -32.40 12.10
C ALA A 62 -17.39 -32.13 10.60
N MET A 63 -18.14 -32.99 9.91
CA MET A 63 -18.43 -32.83 8.48
C MET A 63 -19.88 -33.14 8.18
N THR A 64 -20.56 -32.20 7.53
CA THR A 64 -21.97 -32.35 7.15
C THR A 64 -22.13 -32.16 5.65
N PHE A 65 -22.72 -33.14 4.98
CA PHE A 65 -23.16 -33.03 3.59
C PHE A 65 -24.63 -32.58 3.56
N TRP A 66 -24.85 -31.39 3.03
CA TRP A 66 -26.17 -30.86 2.74
C TRP A 66 -26.63 -31.36 1.37
N ASN A 67 -27.43 -32.38 1.36
CA ASN A 67 -28.03 -32.90 0.13
C ASN A 67 -29.24 -32.06 -0.25
N LEU A 68 -29.15 -31.38 -1.39
CA LEU A 68 -30.27 -30.63 -1.94
C LEU A 68 -31.18 -31.60 -2.71
N ASP A 69 -32.35 -31.83 -2.18
CA ASP A 69 -33.39 -32.60 -2.85
C ASP A 69 -33.95 -31.83 -4.04
N VAL A 70 -34.07 -32.49 -5.18
CA VAL A 70 -34.48 -31.88 -6.44
C VAL A 70 -35.65 -32.67 -7.01
N GLU A 71 -36.86 -32.11 -6.92
CA GLU A 71 -38.11 -32.76 -7.42
C GLU A 71 -38.00 -33.15 -8.91
N ALA A 72 -37.27 -32.36 -9.72
CA ALA A 72 -37.02 -32.66 -11.14
C ALA A 72 -35.92 -33.68 -11.40
N GLY A 73 -35.30 -34.27 -10.36
CA GLY A 73 -34.19 -35.23 -10.43
C GLY A 73 -32.84 -34.67 -10.81
N VAL A 74 -32.74 -33.48 -11.38
CA VAL A 74 -31.49 -32.80 -11.81
C VAL A 74 -31.60 -31.30 -11.70
N LEU A 75 -30.46 -30.63 -11.47
CA LEU A 75 -30.39 -29.17 -11.30
C LEU A 75 -29.25 -28.57 -12.12
N GLY A 76 -29.50 -27.44 -12.80
CA GLY A 76 -28.48 -26.67 -13.51
C GLY A 76 -27.59 -25.90 -12.55
N SER A 77 -26.32 -25.74 -12.89
CA SER A 77 -25.31 -25.10 -12.01
C SER A 77 -25.67 -23.67 -11.55
N ALA A 78 -26.37 -22.88 -12.37
CA ALA A 78 -26.78 -21.52 -11.99
C ALA A 78 -27.88 -21.52 -10.92
N ALA A 79 -28.90 -22.38 -11.10
CA ALA A 79 -29.98 -22.54 -10.12
C ALA A 79 -29.46 -23.13 -8.81
N TYR A 80 -28.59 -24.12 -8.88
CA TYR A 80 -27.91 -24.68 -7.71
C TYR A 80 -27.16 -23.62 -6.92
N ARG A 81 -26.37 -22.78 -7.61
CA ARG A 81 -25.60 -21.73 -6.96
C ARG A 81 -26.49 -20.74 -6.21
N GLN A 82 -27.60 -20.32 -6.83
CA GLN A 82 -28.55 -19.42 -6.19
C GLN A 82 -29.22 -20.08 -4.97
N GLU A 83 -29.71 -21.29 -5.13
CA GLU A 83 -30.42 -22.03 -4.07
C GLU A 83 -29.53 -22.30 -2.88
N MET A 84 -28.31 -22.79 -3.12
CA MET A 84 -27.36 -23.08 -2.02
C MET A 84 -26.83 -21.82 -1.34
N ALA A 85 -26.73 -20.69 -2.05
CA ALA A 85 -26.40 -19.42 -1.44
C ALA A 85 -27.48 -18.97 -0.44
N GLU A 86 -28.77 -19.04 -0.84
CA GLU A 86 -29.89 -18.68 0.02
C GLU A 86 -29.99 -19.59 1.25
N ARG A 87 -29.87 -20.89 1.07
CA ARG A 87 -29.92 -21.87 2.16
C ARG A 87 -28.76 -21.74 3.14
N SER A 88 -27.55 -21.53 2.62
CA SER A 88 -26.35 -21.31 3.46
C SER A 88 -26.45 -20.01 4.25
N ALA A 89 -26.91 -18.93 3.64
CA ALA A 89 -27.10 -17.66 4.33
C ALA A 89 -28.20 -17.75 5.43
N SER A 90 -29.28 -18.52 5.19
CA SER A 90 -30.31 -18.81 6.20
C SER A 90 -29.76 -19.62 7.38
N ALA A 91 -28.94 -20.63 7.12
CA ALA A 91 -28.29 -21.40 8.17
C ALA A 91 -27.38 -20.55 9.05
N ILE A 92 -26.56 -19.72 8.43
CA ILE A 92 -25.64 -18.79 9.13
C ILE A 92 -26.46 -17.81 9.98
N ARG A 93 -27.52 -17.22 9.43
CA ARG A 93 -28.40 -16.33 10.18
C ARG A 93 -28.96 -17.03 11.43
N ARG A 94 -29.43 -18.29 11.30
CA ARG A 94 -29.96 -19.06 12.45
C ARG A 94 -28.88 -19.30 13.49
N TRP A 95 -27.67 -19.72 13.10
CA TRP A 95 -26.58 -19.97 14.04
C TRP A 95 -26.17 -18.71 14.81
N LEU A 96 -26.08 -17.56 14.13
CA LEU A 96 -25.77 -16.31 14.80
C LEU A 96 -26.90 -15.83 15.72
N SER A 97 -28.17 -16.04 15.33
CA SER A 97 -29.31 -15.78 16.24
C SER A 97 -29.30 -16.69 17.48
N LEU A 98 -28.91 -17.94 17.34
CA LEU A 98 -28.68 -18.84 18.46
C LEU A 98 -27.49 -18.43 19.32
N ALA A 99 -26.45 -17.88 18.71
CA ALA A 99 -25.29 -17.36 19.44
C ALA A 99 -25.64 -16.16 20.31
N ASP A 100 -26.48 -15.25 19.82
CA ASP A 100 -26.99 -14.12 20.60
C ASP A 100 -27.83 -14.57 21.82
N LEU A 101 -28.44 -15.75 21.74
CA LEU A 101 -29.17 -16.38 22.83
C LEU A 101 -28.28 -17.25 23.74
N GLY A 102 -26.95 -17.29 23.49
CA GLY A 102 -26.03 -18.14 24.24
C GLY A 102 -26.14 -19.64 23.92
N ARG A 103 -26.78 -20.02 22.79
CA ARG A 103 -27.05 -21.43 22.39
C ARG A 103 -26.16 -21.93 21.26
N ALA A 104 -25.35 -21.06 20.62
CA ALA A 104 -24.33 -21.45 19.65
C ALA A 104 -22.98 -20.81 19.99
N GLY A 105 -21.93 -21.65 20.06
CA GLY A 105 -20.60 -21.16 20.45
C GLY A 105 -19.64 -22.30 20.78
N PHE A 106 -18.54 -21.93 21.39
CA PHE A 106 -17.44 -22.83 21.73
C PHE A 106 -17.40 -23.06 23.23
N ALA A 107 -17.34 -24.34 23.64
CA ALA A 107 -17.17 -24.74 25.03
C ALA A 107 -15.79 -25.40 25.20
N ASP A 108 -15.06 -25.06 26.24
CA ASP A 108 -13.81 -25.74 26.63
C ASP A 108 -14.05 -26.75 27.75
N GLU A 109 -13.04 -27.58 28.05
CA GLU A 109 -13.10 -28.59 29.12
C GLU A 109 -13.18 -27.98 30.52
N GLN A 110 -12.85 -26.71 30.69
CA GLN A 110 -12.85 -26.03 31.98
C GLN A 110 -14.18 -25.29 32.26
N GLY A 111 -15.14 -25.43 31.34
CA GLY A 111 -16.48 -24.80 31.45
C GLY A 111 -16.50 -23.36 30.89
N GLY A 112 -15.45 -22.90 30.21
CA GLY A 112 -15.46 -21.63 29.51
C GLY A 112 -16.37 -21.68 28.29
N TRP A 113 -17.08 -20.57 28.03
CA TRP A 113 -18.01 -20.43 26.91
C TRP A 113 -17.70 -19.18 26.10
N ARG A 114 -17.63 -19.32 24.78
CA ARG A 114 -17.49 -18.21 23.84
C ARG A 114 -18.57 -18.33 22.76
N ALA A 115 -19.45 -17.33 22.66
CA ALA A 115 -20.45 -17.29 21.61
C ALA A 115 -19.82 -17.29 20.22
N LEU A 116 -20.52 -17.92 19.26
CA LEU A 116 -20.14 -17.91 17.86
C LEU A 116 -20.27 -16.50 17.30
N ARG A 117 -19.27 -16.05 16.56
CA ARG A 117 -19.23 -14.72 15.94
C ARG A 117 -19.15 -14.81 14.42
N PRO A 118 -19.58 -13.78 13.68
CA PRO A 118 -19.42 -13.72 12.22
C PRO A 118 -17.99 -14.02 11.74
N ALA A 119 -16.97 -13.50 12.43
CA ALA A 119 -15.57 -13.74 12.09
C ALA A 119 -15.09 -15.19 12.24
N ASP A 120 -15.84 -16.03 12.96
CA ASP A 120 -15.55 -17.45 13.10
C ASP A 120 -15.96 -18.27 11.86
N ILE A 121 -16.76 -17.69 10.94
CA ILE A 121 -17.37 -18.33 9.79
C ILE A 121 -16.63 -17.94 8.51
N ALA A 122 -16.16 -18.95 7.77
CA ALA A 122 -15.59 -18.77 6.44
C ALA A 122 -16.39 -19.55 5.39
N ILE A 123 -16.64 -18.92 4.26
CA ILE A 123 -17.29 -19.53 3.10
C ILE A 123 -16.24 -19.60 1.99
N LEU A 124 -15.86 -20.81 1.60
CA LEU A 124 -14.85 -20.97 0.57
C LEU A 124 -15.51 -21.13 -0.81
N VAL A 125 -15.03 -20.35 -1.76
CA VAL A 125 -15.55 -20.25 -3.12
C VAL A 125 -14.44 -20.46 -4.15
N ARG A 126 -14.80 -20.82 -5.39
CA ARG A 126 -13.84 -20.96 -6.50
C ARG A 126 -13.58 -19.65 -7.24
N GLY A 127 -14.55 -18.74 -7.24
CA GLY A 127 -14.42 -17.48 -7.97
C GLY A 127 -15.53 -16.48 -7.68
N ARG A 128 -15.47 -15.37 -8.44
CA ARG A 128 -16.29 -14.18 -8.21
C ARG A 128 -17.81 -14.45 -8.29
N ALA A 129 -18.26 -15.25 -9.26
CA ALA A 129 -19.70 -15.51 -9.43
C ALA A 129 -20.32 -16.26 -8.22
N GLU A 130 -19.56 -17.16 -7.58
CA GLU A 130 -19.97 -17.84 -6.34
C GLU A 130 -19.92 -16.87 -5.14
N ALA A 131 -18.88 -16.02 -5.09
CA ALA A 131 -18.75 -15.00 -4.06
C ALA A 131 -19.89 -13.97 -4.12
N GLU A 132 -20.25 -13.51 -5.30
CA GLU A 132 -21.37 -12.57 -5.50
C GLU A 132 -22.71 -13.18 -5.07
N ALA A 133 -22.98 -14.44 -5.45
CA ALA A 133 -24.22 -15.13 -5.06
C ALA A 133 -24.36 -15.23 -3.54
N ILE A 134 -23.32 -15.71 -2.85
CA ILE A 134 -23.41 -15.86 -1.39
C ILE A 134 -23.42 -14.54 -0.65
N ARG A 135 -22.65 -13.54 -1.09
CA ARG A 135 -22.65 -12.19 -0.49
C ARG A 135 -24.00 -11.50 -0.67
N SER A 136 -24.63 -11.64 -1.83
CA SER A 136 -25.99 -11.13 -2.07
C SER A 136 -27.01 -11.74 -1.12
N ALA A 137 -26.96 -13.08 -0.95
CA ALA A 137 -27.84 -13.80 -0.03
C ALA A 137 -27.62 -13.43 1.46
N LEU A 138 -26.36 -13.20 1.86
CA LEU A 138 -26.00 -12.70 3.19
C LEU A 138 -26.50 -11.28 3.41
N ALA A 139 -26.27 -10.39 2.45
CA ALA A 139 -26.71 -9.00 2.53
C ALA A 139 -28.24 -8.85 2.61
N ALA A 140 -29.00 -9.68 1.86
CA ALA A 140 -30.46 -9.73 1.96
C ALA A 140 -30.93 -10.04 3.40
N ARG A 141 -30.15 -10.82 4.16
CA ARG A 141 -30.38 -11.16 5.57
C ARG A 141 -29.71 -10.22 6.57
N ARG A 142 -29.15 -9.11 6.12
CA ARG A 142 -28.37 -8.14 6.93
C ARG A 142 -27.14 -8.75 7.64
N LEU A 143 -26.51 -9.70 6.98
CA LEU A 143 -25.24 -10.29 7.44
C LEU A 143 -24.11 -9.64 6.66
N ALA A 144 -23.23 -8.95 7.37
CA ALA A 144 -22.07 -8.32 6.75
C ALA A 144 -20.99 -9.36 6.43
N SER A 145 -20.40 -9.26 5.25
CA SER A 145 -19.37 -10.20 4.79
C SER A 145 -18.28 -9.48 3.99
N VAL A 146 -17.07 -10.00 4.08
CA VAL A 146 -15.92 -9.54 3.30
C VAL A 146 -15.50 -10.61 2.29
N TYR A 147 -15.18 -10.20 1.06
CA TYR A 147 -14.62 -11.08 0.04
C TYR A 147 -13.11 -10.93 -0.05
N LEU A 148 -12.38 -12.04 0.03
CA LEU A 148 -10.93 -12.11 -0.01
C LEU A 148 -10.49 -12.93 -1.23
N SER A 149 -9.88 -12.26 -2.21
CA SER A 149 -9.37 -12.89 -3.43
C SER A 149 -7.94 -12.43 -3.71
N ASP A 150 -7.14 -13.28 -4.35
CA ASP A 150 -5.78 -12.93 -4.78
C ASP A 150 -5.75 -12.16 -6.11
N ARG A 151 -6.92 -12.06 -6.77
CA ARG A 151 -7.04 -11.48 -8.11
C ARG A 151 -7.82 -10.18 -8.15
N ASP A 152 -8.40 -9.76 -7.04
CA ASP A 152 -9.18 -8.52 -7.02
C ASP A 152 -8.27 -7.34 -6.74
N SER A 153 -8.06 -6.54 -7.75
CA SER A 153 -7.33 -5.28 -7.68
C SER A 153 -8.29 -4.14 -7.27
N VAL A 154 -7.78 -3.14 -6.54
CA VAL A 154 -8.53 -1.91 -6.26
C VAL A 154 -8.90 -1.18 -7.56
N PHE A 155 -8.14 -1.37 -8.63
CA PHE A 155 -8.40 -0.76 -9.94
C PHE A 155 -9.59 -1.37 -10.69
N ASP A 156 -10.05 -2.57 -10.31
CA ASP A 156 -11.30 -3.17 -10.83
C ASP A 156 -12.57 -2.59 -10.17
N SER A 157 -12.40 -1.73 -9.15
CA SER A 157 -13.51 -1.16 -8.41
C SER A 157 -14.19 -0.01 -9.17
N GLN A 158 -15.48 0.23 -8.88
CA GLN A 158 -16.19 1.39 -9.42
C GLN A 158 -15.56 2.70 -8.94
N GLU A 159 -15.01 2.71 -7.73
CA GLU A 159 -14.34 3.86 -7.14
C GLU A 159 -13.10 4.29 -7.94
N ALA A 160 -12.37 3.36 -8.54
CA ALA A 160 -11.23 3.69 -9.39
C ALA A 160 -11.66 4.40 -10.69
N ILE A 161 -12.76 3.93 -11.28
CA ILE A 161 -13.35 4.57 -12.48
C ILE A 161 -13.86 5.96 -12.13
N ASP A 162 -14.58 6.09 -11.02
CA ASP A 162 -15.17 7.35 -10.58
C ASP A 162 -14.05 8.37 -10.22
N LEU A 163 -13.02 7.92 -9.53
CA LEU A 163 -11.85 8.73 -9.22
C LEU A 163 -11.13 9.24 -10.47
N LEU A 164 -10.98 8.39 -11.49
CA LEU A 164 -10.42 8.80 -12.78
C LEU A 164 -11.23 9.96 -13.41
N HIS A 165 -12.55 9.93 -13.31
CA HIS A 165 -13.40 11.02 -13.77
C HIS A 165 -13.22 12.28 -12.91
N TRP A 166 -13.06 12.16 -11.60
CA TRP A 166 -12.81 13.31 -10.72
C TRP A 166 -11.47 13.98 -11.04
N LEU A 167 -10.41 13.20 -11.21
CA LEU A 167 -9.10 13.73 -11.58
C LEU A 167 -9.11 14.47 -12.91
N ARG A 168 -9.81 13.93 -13.93
CA ARG A 168 -9.96 14.59 -15.22
C ARG A 168 -10.69 15.92 -15.11
N ALA A 169 -11.75 15.98 -14.31
CA ALA A 169 -12.51 17.22 -14.08
C ALA A 169 -11.70 18.23 -13.26
N CYS A 170 -10.86 17.79 -12.31
CA CYS A 170 -9.96 18.66 -11.56
C CYS A 170 -8.85 19.21 -12.48
N ALA A 171 -8.30 18.41 -13.37
CA ALA A 171 -7.25 18.84 -14.30
C ALA A 171 -7.75 19.84 -15.36
N ASP A 172 -8.98 19.70 -15.80
CA ASP A 172 -9.64 20.61 -16.75
C ASP A 172 -11.05 21.02 -16.29
N PRO A 173 -11.16 21.94 -15.31
CA PRO A 173 -12.42 22.41 -14.77
C PRO A 173 -13.25 23.26 -15.76
N GLY A 174 -12.67 23.67 -16.89
CA GLY A 174 -13.35 24.40 -17.95
C GLY A 174 -14.10 23.51 -18.93
N ALA A 175 -13.84 22.19 -18.90
CA ALA A 175 -14.52 21.23 -19.76
C ALA A 175 -15.83 20.77 -19.12
N ASP A 176 -16.95 21.40 -19.46
CA ASP A 176 -18.29 21.10 -18.92
C ASP A 176 -18.64 19.60 -18.94
N THR A 177 -18.25 18.89 -19.98
CA THR A 177 -18.53 17.47 -20.15
C THR A 177 -17.81 16.64 -19.06
N LEU A 178 -16.54 16.92 -18.77
CA LEU A 178 -15.77 16.21 -17.77
C LEU A 178 -16.34 16.46 -16.37
N LEU A 179 -16.70 17.71 -16.08
CA LEU A 179 -17.26 18.08 -14.80
C LEU A 179 -18.64 17.43 -14.58
N ARG A 180 -19.51 17.40 -15.60
CA ARG A 180 -20.81 16.72 -15.51
C ARG A 180 -20.66 15.22 -15.27
N VAL A 181 -19.73 14.56 -15.97
CA VAL A 181 -19.44 13.14 -15.75
C VAL A 181 -18.94 12.91 -14.33
N ALA A 182 -18.01 13.72 -13.86
CA ALA A 182 -17.49 13.61 -12.49
C ALA A 182 -18.60 13.75 -11.43
N LEU A 183 -19.46 14.75 -11.57
CA LEU A 183 -20.58 14.99 -10.63
C LEU A 183 -21.67 13.90 -10.70
N ALA A 184 -21.82 13.21 -11.82
CA ALA A 184 -22.79 12.12 -12.01
C ALA A 184 -22.23 10.74 -11.59
N THR A 185 -21.01 10.66 -11.08
CA THR A 185 -20.43 9.39 -10.66
C THR A 185 -21.19 8.77 -9.49
N ARG A 186 -21.18 7.43 -9.44
CA ARG A 186 -21.86 6.68 -8.39
C ARG A 186 -21.29 6.98 -7.01
N SER A 187 -20.00 7.11 -6.88
CA SER A 187 -19.33 7.31 -5.59
C SER A 187 -19.61 8.67 -4.96
N LEU A 188 -19.95 9.72 -5.74
CA LEU A 188 -20.38 11.01 -5.18
C LEU A 188 -21.78 10.96 -4.56
N HIS A 189 -22.60 9.97 -4.90
CA HIS A 189 -23.96 9.81 -4.37
C HIS A 189 -24.82 11.09 -4.40
N LEU A 190 -24.71 11.91 -5.46
CA LEU A 190 -25.59 13.06 -5.63
C LEU A 190 -26.99 12.55 -6.03
N ASP A 191 -28.01 13.12 -5.41
CA ASP A 191 -29.38 12.79 -5.72
C ASP A 191 -29.84 13.38 -7.07
N TRP A 192 -30.92 12.85 -7.60
CA TRP A 192 -31.46 13.29 -8.88
C TRP A 192 -31.86 14.78 -8.89
N ALA A 193 -32.33 15.31 -7.76
CA ALA A 193 -32.70 16.71 -7.65
C ALA A 193 -31.45 17.61 -7.75
N THR A 194 -30.36 17.22 -7.14
CA THR A 194 -29.07 17.93 -7.24
C THR A 194 -28.51 17.85 -8.66
N LEU A 195 -28.60 16.69 -9.32
CA LEU A 195 -28.15 16.52 -10.72
C LEU A 195 -29.01 17.34 -11.68
N GLU A 196 -30.32 17.39 -11.48
CA GLU A 196 -31.23 18.23 -12.29
C GLU A 196 -30.93 19.72 -12.10
N ARG A 197 -30.62 20.12 -10.88
CA ARG A 197 -30.26 21.51 -10.55
C ARG A 197 -28.98 21.97 -11.26
N LEU A 198 -28.02 21.06 -11.56
CA LEU A 198 -26.84 21.37 -12.38
C LEU A 198 -27.20 21.83 -13.79
N ASN A 199 -28.39 21.47 -14.28
CA ASN A 199 -28.89 21.84 -15.61
C ASN A 199 -29.72 23.11 -15.58
N GLN A 200 -30.42 23.37 -14.48
CA GLN A 200 -31.43 24.45 -14.42
C GLN A 200 -30.96 25.69 -13.66
N ASP A 201 -29.98 25.57 -12.74
CA ASP A 201 -29.46 26.64 -11.89
C ASP A 201 -28.04 27.02 -12.28
N GLU A 202 -27.92 28.07 -13.12
CA GLU A 202 -26.62 28.54 -13.63
C GLU A 202 -25.64 28.95 -12.51
N LEU A 203 -26.14 29.58 -11.45
CA LEU A 203 -25.32 29.95 -10.28
C LEU A 203 -24.83 28.74 -9.51
N PHE A 204 -25.64 27.67 -9.47
CA PHE A 204 -25.20 26.41 -8.86
C PHE A 204 -24.14 25.73 -9.70
N TRP A 205 -24.28 25.75 -11.04
CA TRP A 205 -23.29 25.26 -11.96
C TRP A 205 -21.95 26.03 -11.82
N GLU A 206 -21.99 27.36 -11.84
CA GLU A 206 -20.79 28.18 -11.67
C GLU A 206 -20.06 27.87 -10.35
N ARG A 207 -20.80 27.69 -9.25
CA ARG A 207 -20.17 27.29 -7.97
C ARG A 207 -19.45 25.95 -8.07
N MET A 208 -19.97 24.98 -8.82
CA MET A 208 -19.28 23.69 -9.05
C MET A 208 -18.01 23.89 -9.88
N VAL A 209 -18.07 24.68 -10.92
CA VAL A 209 -16.89 25.00 -11.74
C VAL A 209 -15.80 25.69 -10.88
N LEU A 210 -16.18 26.67 -10.07
CA LEU A 210 -15.23 27.35 -9.16
C LEU A 210 -14.62 26.38 -8.15
N ARG A 211 -15.42 25.50 -7.55
CA ARG A 211 -14.95 24.47 -6.62
C ARG A 211 -13.92 23.56 -7.26
N PHE A 212 -14.13 23.08 -8.48
CA PHE A 212 -13.15 22.24 -9.17
C PHE A 212 -11.91 23.00 -9.61
N ARG A 213 -12.01 24.31 -9.87
CA ARG A 213 -10.83 25.18 -10.06
C ARG A 213 -10.00 25.29 -8.78
N ASP A 214 -10.67 25.35 -7.62
CA ASP A 214 -9.97 25.37 -6.33
C ASP A 214 -9.32 24.00 -6.04
N TYR A 215 -9.95 22.89 -6.42
CA TYR A 215 -9.30 21.56 -6.35
C TYR A 215 -8.05 21.49 -7.22
N ARG A 216 -8.11 22.00 -8.45
CA ARG A 216 -6.92 22.10 -9.30
C ARG A 216 -5.80 22.90 -8.66
N ARG A 217 -6.10 24.07 -8.08
CA ARG A 217 -5.11 24.87 -7.37
C ARG A 217 -4.51 24.12 -6.18
N SER A 218 -5.35 23.44 -5.40
CA SER A 218 -4.90 22.62 -4.29
C SER A 218 -4.01 21.48 -4.77
N TRP A 219 -4.37 20.82 -5.88
CA TRP A 219 -3.55 19.76 -6.48
C TRP A 219 -2.17 20.27 -6.89
N GLN A 220 -2.12 21.42 -7.58
CA GLN A 220 -0.88 22.04 -8.04
C GLN A 220 0.01 22.53 -6.90
N ALA A 221 -0.59 23.03 -5.82
CA ALA A 221 0.14 23.60 -4.70
C ALA A 221 0.53 22.59 -3.61
N GLN A 222 -0.31 21.56 -3.36
CA GLN A 222 -0.18 20.67 -2.21
C GLN A 222 -0.14 19.18 -2.59
N GLY A 223 -0.34 18.84 -3.88
CA GLY A 223 -0.39 17.46 -4.35
C GLY A 223 -1.79 16.85 -4.41
N VAL A 224 -1.85 15.60 -4.91
CA VAL A 224 -3.12 14.91 -5.22
C VAL A 224 -3.87 14.47 -3.96
N LEU A 225 -3.18 14.05 -2.92
CA LEU A 225 -3.82 13.55 -1.69
C LEU A 225 -4.55 14.63 -0.89
N PRO A 226 -3.97 15.81 -0.59
CA PRO A 226 -4.68 16.92 0.04
C PRO A 226 -5.89 17.38 -0.78
N MET A 227 -5.75 17.48 -2.10
CA MET A 227 -6.86 17.82 -2.99
C MET A 227 -8.01 16.81 -2.87
N LEU A 228 -7.72 15.50 -2.91
CA LEU A 228 -8.74 14.45 -2.78
C LEU A 228 -9.40 14.46 -1.39
N ARG A 229 -8.63 14.64 -0.32
CA ARG A 229 -9.19 14.78 1.04
C ARG A 229 -10.16 15.94 1.13
N ARG A 230 -9.81 17.08 0.54
CA ARG A 230 -10.71 18.25 0.47
C ARG A 230 -11.97 17.94 -0.33
N LEU A 231 -11.87 17.27 -1.49
CA LEU A 231 -13.01 16.85 -2.29
C LEU A 231 -13.93 15.92 -1.49
N LEU A 232 -13.37 14.92 -0.81
CA LEU A 232 -14.13 13.99 0.04
C LEU A 232 -14.88 14.73 1.16
N ALA A 233 -14.25 15.72 1.78
CA ALA A 233 -14.83 16.53 2.85
C ALA A 233 -15.95 17.45 2.33
N ASP A 234 -15.68 18.20 1.24
CA ASP A 234 -16.63 19.17 0.66
C ASP A 234 -17.92 18.53 0.13
N PHE A 235 -17.86 17.26 -0.30
CA PHE A 235 -19.03 16.47 -0.69
C PHE A 235 -19.58 15.60 0.44
N GLU A 236 -19.06 15.71 1.67
CA GLU A 236 -19.46 14.89 2.83
C GLU A 236 -19.45 13.38 2.55
N LEU A 237 -18.52 12.92 1.70
CA LEU A 237 -18.51 11.55 1.18
C LEU A 237 -18.43 10.49 2.28
N PRO A 238 -17.60 10.60 3.32
CA PRO A 238 -17.56 9.60 4.38
C PRO A 238 -18.95 9.40 5.03
N ALA A 239 -19.65 10.49 5.36
CA ALA A 239 -20.97 10.41 5.96
C ALA A 239 -22.05 9.87 5.01
N ARG A 240 -21.95 10.17 3.71
CA ARG A 240 -22.88 9.67 2.69
C ARG A 240 -22.66 8.18 2.40
N LEU A 241 -21.42 7.79 2.16
CA LEU A 241 -21.07 6.40 1.87
C LEU A 241 -21.45 5.47 3.01
N LEU A 242 -21.13 5.80 4.26
CA LEU A 242 -21.40 4.96 5.43
C LEU A 242 -22.90 4.73 5.69
N ARG A 243 -23.81 5.43 5.03
CA ARG A 243 -25.26 5.15 5.07
C ARG A 243 -25.66 3.95 4.20
N HIS A 244 -24.79 3.50 3.29
CA HIS A 244 -25.02 2.41 2.37
C HIS A 244 -24.34 1.12 2.84
N ALA A 245 -24.86 -0.03 2.46
CA ALA A 245 -24.36 -1.33 2.90
C ALA A 245 -22.89 -1.60 2.55
N ASP A 246 -22.45 -1.11 1.38
CA ASP A 246 -21.07 -1.26 0.91
C ASP A 246 -20.22 0.02 1.11
N GLY A 247 -20.70 0.98 1.88
CA GLY A 247 -20.13 2.31 1.98
C GLY A 247 -18.76 2.35 2.66
N GLU A 248 -18.54 1.52 3.68
CA GLU A 248 -17.23 1.36 4.31
C GLU A 248 -16.20 0.85 3.29
N ARG A 249 -16.60 -0.09 2.44
CA ARG A 249 -15.77 -0.61 1.35
C ARG A 249 -15.40 0.47 0.35
N SER A 250 -16.39 1.21 -0.13
CA SER A 250 -16.18 2.29 -1.09
C SER A 250 -15.24 3.37 -0.54
N LEU A 251 -15.40 3.73 0.73
CA LEU A 251 -14.52 4.69 1.39
C LEU A 251 -13.09 4.16 1.50
N THR A 252 -12.91 2.90 1.91
CA THR A 252 -11.58 2.25 1.99
C THR A 252 -10.90 2.19 0.63
N ASN A 253 -11.65 1.86 -0.43
CA ASN A 253 -11.10 1.86 -1.79
C ASN A 253 -10.65 3.26 -2.23
N LEU A 254 -11.46 4.31 -1.97
CA LEU A 254 -11.11 5.68 -2.32
C LEU A 254 -9.86 6.17 -1.58
N LEU A 255 -9.76 5.88 -0.28
CA LEU A 255 -8.57 6.24 0.51
C LEU A 255 -7.32 5.48 0.04
N HIS A 256 -7.46 4.19 -0.26
CA HIS A 256 -6.36 3.39 -0.79
C HIS A 256 -5.87 3.91 -2.15
N LEU A 257 -6.80 4.24 -3.07
CA LEU A 257 -6.48 4.83 -4.36
C LEU A 257 -5.82 6.21 -4.22
N ALA A 258 -6.26 7.02 -3.24
CA ALA A 258 -5.67 8.32 -2.98
C ALA A 258 -4.23 8.22 -2.49
N GLU A 259 -3.93 7.28 -1.58
CA GLU A 259 -2.57 6.99 -1.13
C GLU A 259 -1.68 6.41 -2.24
N TRP A 260 -2.25 5.55 -3.10
CA TRP A 260 -1.54 5.03 -4.25
C TRP A 260 -1.18 6.14 -5.25
N LEU A 261 -2.12 7.05 -5.53
CA LEU A 261 -1.86 8.22 -6.39
C LEU A 261 -0.78 9.13 -5.80
N GLN A 262 -0.77 9.34 -4.49
CA GLN A 262 0.27 10.14 -3.83
C GLN A 262 1.65 9.49 -3.97
N ARG A 263 1.78 8.17 -3.85
CA ARG A 263 3.03 7.45 -4.11
C ARG A 263 3.46 7.58 -5.58
N ALA A 264 2.52 7.41 -6.51
CA ALA A 264 2.80 7.56 -7.93
C ALA A 264 3.21 9.00 -8.32
N ALA A 265 2.70 10.00 -7.61
CA ALA A 265 3.03 11.40 -7.84
C ALA A 265 4.50 11.75 -7.54
N VAL A 266 5.19 10.94 -6.74
CA VAL A 266 6.64 11.10 -6.49
C VAL A 266 7.47 10.72 -7.74
N GLU A 267 6.96 9.78 -8.54
CA GLU A 267 7.66 9.27 -9.73
C GLU A 267 7.18 9.93 -11.05
N LEU A 268 5.98 10.49 -11.04
CA LEU A 268 5.29 10.99 -12.24
C LEU A 268 5.06 12.49 -12.15
N ASP A 269 5.60 13.24 -13.10
CA ASP A 269 5.45 14.68 -13.19
C ASP A 269 4.09 15.09 -13.81
N GLY A 270 3.31 15.81 -13.01
CA GLY A 270 2.13 16.55 -13.48
C GLY A 270 0.83 15.74 -13.49
N GLU A 271 -0.27 16.50 -13.51
CA GLU A 271 -1.66 16.01 -13.42
C GLU A 271 -1.99 14.97 -14.49
N HIS A 272 -1.57 15.23 -15.73
CA HIS A 272 -1.90 14.37 -16.89
C HIS A 272 -1.15 13.03 -16.87
N ALA A 273 0.06 12.98 -16.30
CA ALA A 273 0.81 11.74 -16.16
C ALA A 273 0.12 10.82 -15.14
N LEU A 274 -0.31 11.35 -14.00
CA LEU A 274 -1.07 10.61 -12.99
C LEU A 274 -2.42 10.09 -13.52
N ILE A 275 -3.16 10.94 -14.26
CA ILE A 275 -4.43 10.55 -14.89
C ILE A 275 -4.22 9.40 -15.87
N ARG A 276 -3.19 9.47 -16.71
CA ARG A 276 -2.87 8.40 -17.67
C ARG A 276 -2.48 7.11 -16.94
N HIS A 277 -1.65 7.21 -15.92
CA HIS A 277 -1.22 6.06 -15.13
C HIS A 277 -2.40 5.35 -14.46
N LEU A 278 -3.32 6.09 -13.82
CA LEU A 278 -4.55 5.51 -13.29
C LEU A 278 -5.41 4.88 -14.39
N ALA A 279 -5.55 5.53 -15.55
CA ALA A 279 -6.33 4.99 -16.67
C ALA A 279 -5.75 3.68 -17.21
N GLU A 280 -4.44 3.54 -17.29
CA GLU A 280 -3.74 2.32 -17.67
C GLU A 280 -3.98 1.18 -16.67
N GLN A 281 -3.91 1.48 -15.36
CA GLN A 281 -4.19 0.50 -14.31
C GLN A 281 -5.66 0.04 -14.32
N VAL A 282 -6.61 0.94 -14.58
CA VAL A 282 -8.04 0.60 -14.71
C VAL A 282 -8.31 -0.26 -15.95
N GLN A 283 -7.59 -0.05 -17.06
CA GLN A 283 -7.74 -0.86 -18.27
C GLN A 283 -7.07 -2.21 -18.21
N SER A 284 -5.95 -2.31 -17.51
CA SER A 284 -5.13 -3.52 -17.39
C SER A 284 -4.59 -3.65 -15.98
N PRO A 285 -5.42 -4.03 -15.02
CA PRO A 285 -5.02 -4.10 -13.62
C PRO A 285 -3.83 -5.05 -13.43
N GLY A 286 -2.72 -4.51 -12.89
CA GLY A 286 -1.60 -5.32 -12.43
C GLY A 286 -1.98 -6.13 -11.19
N SER A 287 -1.21 -7.17 -10.87
CA SER A 287 -1.46 -8.04 -9.71
C SER A 287 -1.01 -7.45 -8.36
N GLU A 288 -0.44 -6.25 -8.35
CA GLU A 288 0.31 -5.75 -7.19
C GLU A 288 -0.51 -5.00 -6.14
N GLU A 289 -1.64 -4.37 -6.52
CA GLU A 289 -2.46 -3.61 -5.58
C GLU A 289 -3.72 -4.38 -5.17
N ILE A 290 -3.54 -5.25 -4.16
CA ILE A 290 -4.61 -6.05 -3.58
C ILE A 290 -5.53 -5.16 -2.73
N LEU A 291 -6.84 -5.39 -2.81
CA LEU A 291 -7.84 -4.73 -1.99
C LEU A 291 -7.50 -4.82 -0.49
N ARG A 292 -7.49 -3.68 0.20
CA ARG A 292 -7.32 -3.62 1.65
C ARG A 292 -8.59 -4.10 2.37
N LEU A 293 -8.40 -4.69 3.54
CA LEU A 293 -9.51 -5.05 4.44
C LEU A 293 -10.08 -3.77 5.08
N GLU A 294 -11.41 -3.71 5.15
CA GLU A 294 -12.16 -2.55 5.61
C GLU A 294 -12.00 -2.27 7.10
N SER A 295 -11.90 -3.30 7.91
CA SER A 295 -11.67 -3.20 9.35
C SER A 295 -11.35 -4.56 9.98
N ASP A 296 -10.91 -4.57 11.24
CA ASP A 296 -10.91 -5.74 12.13
C ASP A 296 -12.34 -6.12 12.58
N ALA A 297 -13.38 -5.66 11.87
CA ALA A 297 -14.76 -5.92 12.20
C ALA A 297 -15.06 -7.42 12.16
N ASP A 298 -16.02 -7.81 12.98
CA ASP A 298 -16.51 -9.17 13.13
C ASP A 298 -17.37 -9.58 11.91
N LEU A 299 -16.71 -9.84 10.74
CA LEU A 299 -17.34 -10.09 9.45
C LEU A 299 -17.24 -11.56 9.05
N ILE A 300 -18.28 -12.07 8.35
CA ILE A 300 -18.24 -13.36 7.68
C ILE A 300 -17.25 -13.29 6.53
N LYS A 301 -16.31 -14.26 6.46
CA LYS A 301 -15.23 -14.27 5.47
C LYS A 301 -15.65 -15.10 4.26
N VAL A 302 -15.78 -14.51 3.09
CA VAL A 302 -15.90 -15.18 1.81
C VAL A 302 -14.53 -15.21 1.16
N VAL A 303 -13.94 -16.40 0.95
CA VAL A 303 -12.52 -16.54 0.58
C VAL A 303 -12.39 -17.49 -0.59
N THR A 304 -11.52 -17.20 -1.57
CA THR A 304 -11.20 -18.20 -2.59
C THR A 304 -10.44 -19.38 -1.98
N ILE A 305 -10.71 -20.62 -2.46
CA ILE A 305 -10.02 -21.81 -1.95
C ILE A 305 -8.51 -21.65 -2.05
N HIS A 306 -7.99 -21.04 -3.12
CA HIS A 306 -6.55 -20.78 -3.30
C HIS A 306 -5.99 -19.87 -2.20
N LYS A 307 -6.65 -18.75 -1.91
CA LYS A 307 -6.23 -17.81 -0.88
C LYS A 307 -6.34 -18.37 0.54
N SER A 308 -7.21 -19.34 0.73
CA SER A 308 -7.37 -20.02 2.03
C SER A 308 -6.17 -20.91 2.39
N LYS A 309 -5.24 -21.19 1.44
CA LYS A 309 -4.04 -21.99 1.70
C LYS A 309 -3.19 -21.35 2.79
N GLY A 310 -2.89 -22.11 3.83
CA GLY A 310 -2.14 -21.60 5.00
C GLY A 310 -3.02 -20.97 6.09
N LEU A 311 -4.25 -20.59 5.78
CA LEU A 311 -5.21 -20.06 6.74
C LEU A 311 -6.04 -21.19 7.38
N GLU A 312 -6.72 -20.88 8.49
CA GLU A 312 -7.62 -21.80 9.18
C GLU A 312 -8.80 -21.02 9.78
N TYR A 313 -9.96 -21.66 9.83
CA TYR A 313 -11.19 -21.04 10.31
C TYR A 313 -11.95 -21.99 11.25
N PRO A 314 -12.61 -21.48 12.29
CA PRO A 314 -13.41 -22.33 13.18
C PRO A 314 -14.48 -23.12 12.41
N LEU A 315 -15.30 -22.45 11.62
CA LEU A 315 -16.35 -23.03 10.78
C LEU A 315 -16.08 -22.73 9.31
N VAL A 316 -16.25 -23.75 8.46
CA VAL A 316 -16.12 -23.61 7.01
C VAL A 316 -17.39 -24.07 6.31
N LEU A 317 -17.87 -23.27 5.35
CA LEU A 317 -18.94 -23.67 4.44
C LEU A 317 -18.38 -23.79 3.03
N LEU A 318 -18.76 -24.86 2.35
CA LEU A 318 -18.40 -25.20 0.97
C LEU A 318 -19.67 -25.40 0.13
N PRO A 319 -20.54 -24.38 0.01
CA PRO A 319 -21.85 -24.55 -0.60
C PRO A 319 -21.81 -24.96 -2.07
N PHE A 320 -20.74 -24.61 -2.78
CA PHE A 320 -20.62 -24.80 -4.23
C PHE A 320 -19.58 -25.85 -4.64
N ILE A 321 -19.08 -26.65 -3.70
CA ILE A 321 -17.92 -27.53 -3.91
C ILE A 321 -18.20 -28.66 -4.92
N CYS A 322 -19.45 -29.06 -5.11
CA CYS A 322 -19.82 -30.05 -6.11
C CYS A 322 -19.88 -29.54 -7.54
N SER A 323 -19.79 -28.21 -7.74
CA SER A 323 -19.74 -27.60 -9.07
C SER A 323 -18.39 -27.87 -9.74
N TRP A 324 -18.38 -27.91 -11.07
CA TRP A 324 -17.16 -28.02 -11.89
C TRP A 324 -17.25 -27.11 -13.10
N ARG A 325 -16.12 -26.88 -13.75
CA ARG A 325 -16.04 -26.17 -15.02
C ARG A 325 -15.11 -26.93 -15.96
N GLU A 326 -15.66 -27.57 -16.99
CA GLU A 326 -14.86 -28.20 -18.02
C GLU A 326 -14.20 -27.19 -18.94
N LEU A 327 -13.02 -27.55 -19.42
CA LEU A 327 -12.41 -26.90 -20.57
C LEU A 327 -13.11 -27.43 -21.82
N ASP A 328 -13.68 -26.54 -22.62
CA ASP A 328 -14.41 -26.90 -23.80
C ASP A 328 -13.76 -26.26 -25.05
N GLY A 329 -13.76 -27.01 -26.17
CA GLY A 329 -13.20 -26.56 -27.43
C GLY A 329 -13.99 -25.43 -28.10
N ASN A 330 -15.19 -25.12 -27.62
CA ASN A 330 -16.03 -24.04 -28.18
C ASN A 330 -15.57 -22.66 -27.71
N SER A 331 -14.80 -22.61 -26.63
CA SER A 331 -14.24 -21.36 -26.09
C SER A 331 -13.13 -20.77 -26.96
N GLY A 332 -12.59 -21.54 -27.91
CA GLY A 332 -11.44 -21.15 -28.74
C GLY A 332 -10.09 -21.04 -27.98
N ALA A 333 -10.10 -21.33 -26.67
CA ALA A 333 -8.88 -21.33 -25.88
C ALA A 333 -8.06 -22.61 -26.17
N PRO A 334 -6.72 -22.53 -26.27
CA PRO A 334 -5.90 -23.71 -26.48
C PRO A 334 -5.94 -24.64 -25.28
N ALA A 335 -5.98 -25.97 -25.54
CA ALA A 335 -5.84 -26.98 -24.48
C ALA A 335 -4.40 -27.07 -24.02
N SER A 336 -4.17 -27.11 -22.71
CA SER A 336 -2.84 -27.22 -22.12
C SER A 336 -2.79 -28.38 -21.14
N PHE A 337 -1.87 -29.32 -21.32
CA PHE A 337 -1.72 -30.54 -20.55
C PHE A 337 -0.28 -31.05 -20.54
N HIS A 338 0.04 -32.05 -19.73
CA HIS A 338 1.35 -32.73 -19.74
C HIS A 338 1.24 -34.04 -20.50
N GLU A 339 2.14 -34.24 -21.45
CA GLU A 339 2.25 -35.50 -22.19
C GLU A 339 3.23 -36.44 -21.48
N ASP A 340 2.91 -37.75 -21.49
CA ASP A 340 3.73 -38.74 -20.83
C ASP A 340 5.15 -38.77 -21.42
N GLY A 341 6.16 -38.61 -20.59
CA GLY A 341 7.57 -38.58 -20.99
C GLY A 341 8.07 -37.22 -21.51
N ALA A 342 7.23 -36.21 -21.64
CA ALA A 342 7.63 -34.85 -21.96
C ALA A 342 8.09 -34.08 -20.72
N ALA A 343 9.21 -33.34 -20.85
CA ALA A 343 9.74 -32.55 -19.73
C ALA A 343 8.99 -31.25 -19.48
N GLY A 344 7.89 -30.95 -20.19
CA GLY A 344 7.20 -29.69 -20.12
C GLY A 344 5.72 -29.79 -20.48
N ARG A 345 5.02 -28.68 -20.29
CA ARG A 345 3.61 -28.51 -20.60
C ARG A 345 3.40 -28.34 -22.11
N VAL A 346 2.49 -29.12 -22.68
CA VAL A 346 2.10 -29.06 -24.10
C VAL A 346 0.90 -28.11 -24.23
N ILE A 347 0.95 -27.23 -25.23
CA ILE A 347 -0.18 -26.36 -25.60
C ILE A 347 -0.64 -26.80 -26.99
N GLU A 348 -1.85 -27.35 -27.07
CA GLU A 348 -2.44 -27.84 -28.31
C GLU A 348 -3.23 -26.72 -29.00
N LEU A 349 -2.76 -26.33 -30.17
CA LEU A 349 -3.38 -25.28 -31.01
C LEU A 349 -4.16 -25.86 -32.20
N ALA A 350 -4.33 -27.19 -32.23
CA ALA A 350 -4.93 -27.89 -33.39
C ALA A 350 -6.36 -27.43 -33.68
N ARG A 351 -6.61 -27.13 -34.95
CA ARG A 351 -7.93 -26.81 -35.46
C ARG A 351 -8.76 -28.07 -35.87
N ARG A 352 -8.14 -29.25 -35.87
CA ARG A 352 -8.82 -30.51 -36.21
C ARG A 352 -9.61 -31.02 -34.99
N LYS A 353 -10.91 -31.25 -35.22
CA LYS A 353 -11.86 -31.61 -34.17
C LYS A 353 -11.42 -32.83 -33.32
N GLU A 354 -10.86 -33.86 -33.93
CA GLU A 354 -10.43 -35.10 -33.26
C GLU A 354 -9.17 -34.91 -32.41
N GLN A 355 -8.18 -34.15 -32.88
CA GLN A 355 -6.97 -33.84 -32.12
C GLN A 355 -7.28 -32.90 -30.95
N ALA A 356 -8.11 -31.90 -31.18
CA ALA A 356 -8.57 -31.01 -30.12
C ALA A 356 -9.36 -31.77 -29.04
N ALA A 357 -10.22 -32.73 -29.42
CA ALA A 357 -10.99 -33.51 -28.45
C ALA A 357 -10.09 -34.28 -27.48
N ARG A 358 -9.04 -34.96 -27.97
CA ARG A 358 -8.05 -35.67 -27.12
C ARG A 358 -7.31 -34.71 -26.17
N ALA A 359 -6.89 -33.58 -26.70
CA ALA A 359 -6.18 -32.58 -25.89
C ALA A 359 -7.08 -32.01 -24.77
N TYR A 360 -8.34 -31.73 -25.06
CA TYR A 360 -9.30 -31.29 -24.06
C TYR A 360 -9.63 -32.40 -23.05
N GLU A 361 -9.71 -33.66 -23.46
CA GLU A 361 -9.89 -34.80 -22.56
C GLU A 361 -8.73 -34.90 -21.55
N GLN A 362 -7.47 -34.86 -22.04
CA GLN A 362 -6.27 -34.85 -21.19
C GLN A 362 -6.24 -33.63 -20.25
N ALA A 363 -6.49 -32.44 -20.79
CA ALA A 363 -6.53 -31.22 -19.98
C ALA A 363 -7.63 -31.27 -18.90
N ASN A 364 -8.79 -31.85 -19.18
CA ASN A 364 -9.85 -32.04 -18.21
C ASN A 364 -9.51 -33.13 -17.17
N ASP A 365 -8.78 -34.14 -17.54
CA ASP A 365 -8.27 -35.16 -16.61
C ASP A 365 -7.31 -34.53 -15.59
N GLU A 366 -6.38 -33.71 -16.04
CA GLU A 366 -5.47 -32.95 -15.17
C GLU A 366 -6.21 -31.92 -14.30
N ARG A 367 -7.18 -31.20 -14.88
CA ARG A 367 -8.05 -30.28 -14.13
C ARG A 367 -8.77 -30.97 -12.98
N LEU A 368 -9.33 -32.17 -13.21
CA LEU A 368 -10.01 -32.91 -12.16
C LEU A 368 -9.03 -33.33 -11.05
N GLY A 369 -7.80 -33.70 -11.39
CA GLY A 369 -6.74 -33.94 -10.41
C GLY A 369 -6.41 -32.68 -9.57
N GLU A 370 -6.36 -31.51 -10.22
CA GLU A 370 -6.17 -30.25 -9.50
C GLU A 370 -7.38 -29.92 -8.62
N ASP A 371 -8.59 -30.12 -9.12
CA ASP A 371 -9.82 -29.94 -8.32
C ASP A 371 -9.85 -30.85 -7.09
N MET A 372 -9.29 -32.06 -7.14
CA MET A 372 -9.15 -32.96 -5.98
C MET A 372 -8.18 -32.39 -4.94
N ARG A 373 -7.06 -31.82 -5.37
CA ARG A 373 -6.12 -31.15 -4.46
C ARG A 373 -6.75 -29.91 -3.82
N LEU A 374 -7.53 -29.14 -4.59
CA LEU A 374 -8.30 -27.99 -4.06
C LEU A 374 -9.37 -28.43 -3.05
N LEU A 375 -10.06 -29.54 -3.30
CA LEU A 375 -11.02 -30.11 -2.34
C LEU A 375 -10.31 -30.49 -1.03
N TYR A 376 -9.14 -31.13 -1.09
CA TYR A 376 -8.33 -31.44 0.08
C TYR A 376 -7.95 -30.16 0.85
N VAL A 377 -7.47 -29.14 0.15
CA VAL A 377 -7.17 -27.85 0.77
C VAL A 377 -8.42 -27.28 1.44
N ALA A 378 -9.57 -27.27 0.79
CA ALA A 378 -10.80 -26.69 1.32
C ALA A 378 -11.26 -27.38 2.60
N LEU A 379 -11.27 -28.73 2.61
CA LEU A 379 -11.68 -29.52 3.78
C LEU A 379 -10.74 -29.34 4.97
N THR A 380 -9.44 -29.18 4.71
CA THR A 380 -8.42 -28.99 5.76
C THR A 380 -8.34 -27.55 6.31
N ARG A 381 -9.24 -26.64 5.90
CA ARG A 381 -9.30 -25.27 6.45
C ARG A 381 -10.13 -25.20 7.74
N ALA A 382 -11.03 -26.15 7.95
CA ALA A 382 -11.89 -26.17 9.12
C ALA A 382 -11.14 -26.64 10.37
N ARG A 383 -11.37 -25.92 11.48
CA ARG A 383 -10.90 -26.35 12.80
C ARG A 383 -11.88 -27.29 13.49
N HIS A 384 -13.18 -26.94 13.46
CA HIS A 384 -14.23 -27.64 14.20
C HIS A 384 -15.21 -28.36 13.26
N SER A 385 -15.77 -27.62 12.28
CA SER A 385 -16.83 -28.20 11.44
C SER A 385 -16.79 -27.66 10.03
N VAL A 386 -17.18 -28.50 9.05
CA VAL A 386 -17.34 -28.14 7.65
C VAL A 386 -18.68 -28.60 7.10
N TRP A 387 -19.36 -27.74 6.34
CA TRP A 387 -20.62 -28.04 5.64
C TRP A 387 -20.41 -27.98 4.14
N LEU A 388 -20.80 -29.02 3.43
CA LEU A 388 -20.65 -29.18 1.99
C LEU A 388 -22.02 -29.27 1.31
N GLY A 389 -22.25 -28.40 0.33
CA GLY A 389 -23.44 -28.52 -0.53
C GLY A 389 -23.25 -29.59 -1.61
N ILE A 390 -24.27 -30.40 -1.85
CA ILE A 390 -24.27 -31.39 -2.91
C ILE A 390 -25.66 -31.53 -3.54
N ALA A 391 -25.70 -31.72 -4.87
CA ALA A 391 -26.92 -31.95 -5.66
C ALA A 391 -26.58 -32.74 -6.93
N PRO A 392 -27.56 -33.42 -7.56
CA PRO A 392 -27.42 -34.05 -8.88
C PRO A 392 -27.34 -32.98 -9.97
N LEU A 393 -26.13 -32.45 -10.23
CA LEU A 393 -25.92 -31.35 -11.16
C LEU A 393 -25.82 -31.83 -12.61
N VAL A 394 -26.29 -30.97 -13.53
CA VAL A 394 -26.16 -31.14 -14.98
C VAL A 394 -25.44 -29.94 -15.61
N ALA A 395 -24.68 -30.17 -16.68
CA ALA A 395 -24.27 -29.09 -17.60
C ALA A 395 -25.50 -28.56 -18.36
N SER A 396 -25.40 -27.35 -18.90
CA SER A 396 -26.52 -26.58 -19.46
C SER A 396 -27.34 -27.29 -20.53
N ASN A 397 -26.82 -28.33 -21.20
CA ASN A 397 -27.48 -29.07 -22.27
C ASN A 397 -27.69 -30.57 -21.98
N SER A 398 -27.33 -31.04 -20.77
CA SER A 398 -27.46 -32.43 -20.39
C SER A 398 -28.76 -32.67 -19.63
N LYS A 399 -29.33 -33.89 -19.77
CA LYS A 399 -30.48 -34.36 -18.99
C LYS A 399 -30.07 -35.36 -17.93
N SER A 400 -28.83 -35.81 -17.94
CA SER A 400 -28.31 -36.79 -16.97
C SER A 400 -27.32 -36.10 -16.04
N PRO A 401 -27.32 -36.48 -14.74
CA PRO A 401 -26.36 -35.92 -13.78
C PRO A 401 -24.91 -36.15 -14.22
N GLU A 402 -24.08 -35.15 -14.11
CA GLU A 402 -22.66 -35.18 -14.51
C GLU A 402 -21.73 -34.87 -13.33
N LEU A 403 -22.19 -35.13 -12.10
CA LEU A 403 -21.44 -34.86 -10.87
C LEU A 403 -20.04 -35.49 -10.85
N HIS A 404 -19.88 -36.64 -11.51
CA HIS A 404 -18.60 -37.39 -11.65
C HIS A 404 -17.49 -36.56 -12.32
N LYS A 405 -17.81 -35.51 -13.05
CA LYS A 405 -16.86 -34.59 -13.67
C LYS A 405 -16.25 -33.58 -12.70
N GLY A 406 -16.80 -33.47 -11.49
CA GLY A 406 -16.30 -32.63 -10.41
C GLY A 406 -15.54 -33.43 -9.35
N ALA A 407 -14.75 -32.71 -8.52
CA ALA A 407 -13.94 -33.36 -7.48
C ALA A 407 -14.77 -34.15 -6.47
N LEU A 408 -15.88 -33.58 -6.00
CA LEU A 408 -16.74 -34.26 -5.04
C LEU A 408 -17.40 -35.51 -5.64
N GLY A 409 -17.81 -35.45 -6.91
CA GLY A 409 -18.34 -36.65 -7.60
C GLY A 409 -17.29 -37.70 -7.84
N TYR A 410 -16.05 -37.36 -8.16
CA TYR A 410 -14.94 -38.29 -8.23
C TYR A 410 -14.63 -38.91 -6.87
N LEU A 411 -14.61 -38.16 -5.79
CA LEU A 411 -14.43 -38.64 -4.43
C LEU A 411 -15.48 -39.70 -4.09
N LEU A 412 -16.72 -39.51 -4.51
CA LEU A 412 -17.85 -40.43 -4.23
C LEU A 412 -17.87 -41.72 -5.08
N ALA A 413 -17.48 -41.63 -6.37
CA ALA A 413 -17.71 -42.69 -7.33
C ALA A 413 -16.51 -43.04 -8.24
N GLY A 414 -15.32 -42.49 -7.99
CA GLY A 414 -14.11 -42.81 -8.76
C GLY A 414 -14.16 -42.47 -10.24
N GLY A 415 -15.09 -41.56 -10.65
CA GLY A 415 -15.33 -41.20 -12.04
C GLY A 415 -16.52 -41.91 -12.69
N ALA A 416 -17.17 -42.85 -12.01
CA ALA A 416 -18.42 -43.43 -12.50
C ALA A 416 -19.59 -42.43 -12.42
N THR A 417 -20.51 -42.53 -13.38
CA THR A 417 -21.73 -41.71 -13.38
C THR A 417 -22.62 -42.01 -12.18
N ILE A 418 -23.06 -40.99 -11.48
CA ILE A 418 -23.97 -41.09 -10.35
C ILE A 418 -25.36 -40.70 -10.84
N GLY A 419 -26.32 -41.64 -10.84
CA GLY A 419 -27.72 -41.32 -11.13
C GLY A 419 -28.33 -40.49 -9.99
N SER A 420 -29.45 -39.79 -10.28
CA SER A 420 -30.16 -38.98 -9.28
C SER A 420 -30.44 -39.75 -8.00
N ASP A 421 -30.90 -40.98 -8.13
CA ASP A 421 -31.29 -41.88 -7.00
C ASP A 421 -30.07 -42.55 -6.35
N GLY A 422 -28.91 -42.57 -7.00
CA GLY A 422 -27.67 -43.18 -6.50
C GLY A 422 -26.87 -42.29 -5.56
N LEU A 423 -27.13 -40.98 -5.52
CA LEU A 423 -26.35 -40.04 -4.72
C LEU A 423 -26.37 -40.35 -3.22
N GLY A 424 -27.53 -40.65 -2.69
CA GLY A 424 -27.69 -41.06 -1.29
C GLY A 424 -26.91 -42.32 -0.93
N GLN A 425 -26.84 -43.31 -1.85
CA GLN A 425 -26.07 -44.54 -1.65
C GLN A 425 -24.56 -44.27 -1.66
N CYS A 426 -24.06 -43.41 -2.56
CA CYS A 426 -22.66 -43.01 -2.61
C CYS A 426 -22.25 -42.27 -1.33
N LEU A 427 -23.08 -41.37 -0.83
CA LEU A 427 -22.85 -40.67 0.43
C LEU A 427 -22.84 -41.61 1.64
N ALA A 428 -23.75 -42.57 1.66
CA ALA A 428 -23.78 -43.61 2.69
C ALA A 428 -22.53 -44.49 2.66
N ALA A 429 -22.06 -44.90 1.49
CA ALA A 429 -20.81 -45.64 1.30
C ALA A 429 -19.56 -44.85 1.77
N LEU A 430 -19.48 -43.57 1.41
CA LEU A 430 -18.43 -42.67 1.90
C LEU A 430 -18.45 -42.61 3.43
N ARG A 431 -19.61 -42.36 4.03
CA ARG A 431 -19.77 -42.27 5.48
C ARG A 431 -19.33 -43.57 6.15
N GLY A 432 -19.84 -44.72 5.70
CA GLY A 432 -19.59 -46.00 6.34
C GLY A 432 -19.89 -45.93 7.85
N GLU A 433 -18.92 -46.32 8.67
CA GLU A 433 -19.01 -46.31 10.14
C GLU A 433 -18.51 -44.98 10.77
N CYS A 434 -18.06 -44.04 9.97
CA CYS A 434 -17.53 -42.72 10.44
C CYS A 434 -18.68 -41.88 11.02
N ARG A 435 -18.71 -41.73 12.34
CA ARG A 435 -19.74 -40.96 13.05
C ARG A 435 -19.57 -39.45 12.91
N GLU A 436 -18.40 -39.04 12.56
CA GLU A 436 -18.00 -37.64 12.38
C GLU A 436 -18.57 -37.03 11.09
N ILE A 437 -19.05 -37.88 10.16
CA ILE A 437 -19.68 -37.48 8.90
C ILE A 437 -21.20 -37.67 9.01
N VAL A 438 -21.94 -36.60 8.76
CA VAL A 438 -23.41 -36.59 8.72
C VAL A 438 -23.88 -36.21 7.32
N VAL A 439 -24.96 -36.84 6.87
CA VAL A 439 -25.67 -36.51 5.63
C VAL A 439 -27.08 -36.11 6.00
N GLU A 440 -27.46 -34.90 5.64
CA GLU A 440 -28.79 -34.37 5.94
C GLU A 440 -29.34 -33.57 4.76
N PRO A 441 -30.64 -33.33 4.67
CA PRO A 441 -31.21 -32.40 3.70
C PRO A 441 -30.61 -31.01 3.88
N ALA A 442 -30.38 -30.31 2.78
CA ALA A 442 -29.96 -28.89 2.84
C ALA A 442 -31.02 -28.06 3.60
N PRO A 443 -30.60 -27.16 4.49
CA PRO A 443 -31.53 -26.37 5.29
C PRO A 443 -32.48 -25.57 4.39
N GLU A 444 -33.71 -25.35 4.85
CA GLU A 444 -34.66 -24.52 4.10
C GLU A 444 -34.22 -23.05 4.07
N ALA A 445 -34.39 -22.41 2.91
CA ALA A 445 -34.18 -21.00 2.77
C ALA A 445 -35.31 -20.20 3.44
N ASP A 446 -34.97 -19.15 4.15
CA ASP A 446 -35.91 -18.18 4.71
C ASP A 446 -35.56 -16.76 4.31
N ALA A 447 -36.51 -15.84 4.42
CA ALA A 447 -36.30 -14.42 4.15
C ALA A 447 -36.07 -13.60 5.44
N GLU A 448 -35.90 -14.23 6.57
CA GLU A 448 -35.71 -13.56 7.83
C GLU A 448 -34.37 -12.79 7.86
N ARG A 449 -34.41 -11.63 8.46
CA ARG A 449 -33.23 -10.78 8.60
C ARG A 449 -32.60 -10.99 9.97
N TYR A 450 -31.27 -10.99 9.99
CA TYR A 450 -30.54 -11.00 11.26
C TYR A 450 -30.75 -9.67 11.99
N VAL A 451 -31.09 -9.80 13.24
CA VAL A 451 -31.14 -8.65 14.17
C VAL A 451 -30.12 -8.96 15.24
N ALA A 452 -28.96 -8.27 15.13
CA ALA A 452 -27.93 -8.43 16.14
C ALA A 452 -28.51 -8.19 17.52
N GLY A 453 -28.22 -9.10 18.46
CA GLY A 453 -28.55 -8.88 19.86
C GLY A 453 -28.07 -7.50 20.26
N ARG A 454 -28.81 -6.81 21.14
CA ARG A 454 -28.40 -5.47 21.62
C ARG A 454 -26.98 -5.59 22.13
N GLY A 455 -26.01 -5.20 21.30
CA GLY A 455 -24.64 -4.99 21.72
C GLY A 455 -24.68 -4.09 22.96
N GLN A 456 -23.75 -4.26 23.87
CA GLN A 456 -23.57 -3.32 24.97
C GLN A 456 -23.62 -1.93 24.37
N GLY A 457 -24.64 -1.15 24.74
CA GLY A 457 -24.85 0.17 24.17
C GLY A 457 -23.52 0.90 24.19
N LEU A 458 -23.12 1.44 23.04
CA LEU A 458 -21.92 2.26 22.97
C LEU A 458 -22.04 3.28 24.12
N GLY A 459 -21.12 3.23 25.07
CA GLY A 459 -21.02 4.25 26.11
C GLY A 459 -20.85 5.62 25.44
N GLN A 460 -21.09 6.68 26.16
CA GLN A 460 -20.78 8.03 25.67
C GLN A 460 -19.30 8.07 25.27
N ALA A 461 -19.00 8.75 24.17
CA ALA A 461 -17.61 9.00 23.76
C ALA A 461 -16.82 9.52 24.95
N ARG A 462 -15.66 8.92 25.19
CA ARG A 462 -14.79 9.41 26.26
C ARG A 462 -14.28 10.80 25.88
N GLU A 463 -14.80 11.81 26.53
CA GLU A 463 -14.23 13.14 26.44
C GLU A 463 -12.91 13.16 27.20
N THR A 464 -11.86 13.59 26.53
CA THR A 464 -10.57 13.79 27.20
C THR A 464 -10.71 14.94 28.18
N ARG A 465 -10.46 14.68 29.47
CA ARG A 465 -10.35 15.72 30.50
C ARG A 465 -8.95 16.30 30.59
N ARG A 466 -8.04 15.79 29.77
CA ARG A 466 -6.65 16.25 29.70
C ARG A 466 -6.57 17.32 28.62
N SER A 467 -6.47 18.57 29.02
CA SER A 467 -6.09 19.66 28.12
C SER A 467 -4.64 19.41 27.67
N SER A 468 -4.35 19.59 26.39
CA SER A 468 -2.97 19.69 25.91
C SER A 468 -2.32 20.85 26.67
N ARG A 469 -1.36 20.53 27.54
CA ARG A 469 -0.69 21.56 28.38
C ARG A 469 0.42 22.27 27.62
N GLU A 470 0.89 21.67 26.53
CA GLU A 470 2.01 22.21 25.76
C GLU A 470 1.74 22.00 24.27
N LYS A 471 1.95 23.05 23.49
CA LYS A 471 2.00 22.94 22.03
C LYS A 471 3.31 22.21 21.70
N TRP A 472 3.21 20.99 21.14
CA TRP A 472 4.37 20.18 20.76
C TRP A 472 4.35 19.99 19.24
N TRP A 473 5.48 20.21 18.58
CA TRP A 473 5.60 20.08 17.14
C TRP A 473 7.01 19.69 16.68
N VAL A 474 7.17 19.32 15.42
CA VAL A 474 8.45 19.01 14.82
C VAL A 474 8.90 20.22 14.03
N ALA A 475 9.96 20.87 14.48
CA ALA A 475 10.57 22.02 13.81
C ALA A 475 11.67 21.58 12.85
N SER A 476 11.87 22.37 11.78
CA SER A 476 13.02 22.24 10.87
C SER A 476 13.61 23.60 10.58
N TYR A 477 14.83 23.61 10.02
CA TYR A 477 15.47 24.84 9.58
C TYR A 477 14.62 25.58 8.54
N SER A 478 14.11 24.89 7.52
CA SER A 478 13.23 25.46 6.49
C SER A 478 11.95 26.06 7.07
N GLY A 479 11.35 25.38 8.07
CA GLY A 479 10.19 25.91 8.79
C GLY A 479 10.46 27.21 9.53
N LEU A 480 11.66 27.39 10.10
CA LEU A 480 12.07 28.65 10.74
C LEU A 480 12.23 29.80 9.73
N GLN A 481 12.67 29.50 8.52
CA GLN A 481 12.82 30.52 7.46
C GLN A 481 11.48 30.97 6.86
N LEU A 482 10.57 30.02 6.58
CA LEU A 482 9.26 30.32 5.98
C LEU A 482 8.42 31.24 6.83
N GLN A 483 8.41 31.05 8.13
CA GLN A 483 7.66 31.90 9.06
C GLN A 483 8.28 33.30 9.19
N ALA A 484 9.61 33.43 8.99
CA ALA A 484 10.26 34.74 8.94
C ALA A 484 9.84 35.56 7.70
N SER A 485 9.47 34.90 6.60
CA SER A 485 9.09 35.57 5.34
C SER A 485 7.60 35.90 5.27
N ALA A 486 6.74 35.22 6.04
CA ALA A 486 5.29 35.24 5.85
C ALA A 486 4.55 36.34 6.62
N GLY A 487 5.08 36.91 7.71
CA GLY A 487 4.44 37.95 8.49
C GLY A 487 2.97 37.67 8.88
N LEU A 488 2.60 36.43 9.14
CA LEU A 488 1.23 35.97 9.32
C LEU A 488 0.82 35.95 10.79
N ASP A 489 -0.43 36.32 11.03
CA ASP A 489 -1.09 36.31 12.34
C ASP A 489 -1.08 34.89 12.97
N ASP A 490 -0.85 34.86 14.29
CA ASP A 490 -0.59 33.65 15.12
C ASP A 490 -1.68 32.58 15.14
N ASP A 491 -2.89 32.85 14.67
CA ASP A 491 -4.06 31.97 14.83
C ASP A 491 -4.33 31.03 13.63
N GLU A 492 -3.80 31.28 12.43
CA GLU A 492 -4.05 30.44 11.25
C GLU A 492 -3.05 29.30 11.03
N VAL A 493 -1.90 29.32 11.69
CA VAL A 493 -0.80 28.34 11.47
C VAL A 493 -0.99 27.04 12.28
N LEU A 494 -1.93 27.00 13.21
CA LEU A 494 -2.04 25.92 14.20
C LEU A 494 -3.02 24.79 13.84
N GLU A 495 -3.84 24.95 12.79
CA GLU A 495 -4.81 23.91 12.39
C GLU A 495 -4.39 22.99 11.24
N SER A 496 -3.22 23.22 10.63
CA SER A 496 -2.84 22.48 9.40
C SER A 496 -1.88 21.30 9.60
N ASP A 497 -1.48 20.96 10.84
CA ASP A 497 -0.26 20.12 10.99
C ASP A 497 -0.43 18.79 11.76
N GLU A 498 -1.61 18.21 11.83
CA GLU A 498 -1.74 16.86 12.43
C GLU A 498 -1.54 15.68 11.45
N SER A 499 -1.22 15.91 10.17
CA SER A 499 -1.15 14.83 9.17
C SER A 499 -0.08 14.96 8.09
N GLN A 500 0.98 15.74 8.29
CA GLN A 500 2.11 15.71 7.36
C GLN A 500 3.09 14.61 7.76
N GLU A 501 3.10 13.53 6.97
CA GLU A 501 4.26 12.64 6.89
C GLU A 501 5.52 13.47 6.56
N PRO A 502 6.72 13.04 6.97
CA PRO A 502 7.93 13.83 6.79
C PRO A 502 8.12 14.17 5.32
N ILE A 503 8.09 15.47 5.04
CA ILE A 503 8.51 16.03 3.75
C ILE A 503 9.92 15.51 3.51
N SER A 504 10.14 14.80 2.40
CA SER A 504 11.48 14.34 2.01
C SER A 504 12.42 15.57 1.87
N ALA A 505 13.71 15.35 2.04
CA ALA A 505 14.71 16.41 1.86
C ALA A 505 14.58 17.15 0.51
N GLU A 506 13.93 16.52 -0.48
CA GLU A 506 13.59 17.11 -1.77
C GLU A 506 12.56 18.24 -1.69
N GLU A 507 11.62 18.22 -0.73
CA GLU A 507 10.61 19.29 -0.56
C GLU A 507 11.12 20.48 0.27
N ALA A 508 12.10 20.27 1.14
CA ALA A 508 12.68 21.35 1.95
C ALA A 508 13.45 22.39 1.14
N THR A 509 13.94 22.03 -0.06
CA THR A 509 14.66 22.95 -0.98
C THR A 509 13.75 23.80 -1.86
N PHE A 510 12.42 23.54 -1.88
CA PHE A 510 11.48 24.24 -2.76
C PHE A 510 11.19 25.71 -2.39
N HIS A 511 11.59 26.18 -1.21
CA HIS A 511 11.18 27.49 -0.72
C HIS A 511 12.28 28.58 -0.79
N GLU A 512 13.46 28.28 -1.29
CA GLU A 512 14.58 29.24 -1.26
C GLU A 512 14.57 30.30 -2.36
N GLU A 513 13.75 30.22 -3.43
CA GLU A 513 13.85 31.17 -4.56
C GLU A 513 12.51 31.81 -4.98
N GLY A 514 11.75 32.33 -4.06
CA GLY A 514 10.52 33.07 -4.32
C GLY A 514 10.75 34.56 -4.70
N ARG A 515 11.52 34.87 -5.73
CA ARG A 515 11.44 36.15 -6.46
C ARG A 515 11.76 35.97 -7.95
N SER A 516 10.72 36.19 -8.74
CA SER A 516 10.67 36.56 -10.15
C SER A 516 12.01 36.52 -10.92
N ALA A 517 12.23 35.49 -11.72
CA ALA A 517 13.22 35.49 -12.77
C ALA A 517 12.53 35.38 -14.14
N GLU A 518 12.68 36.40 -14.95
CA GLU A 518 12.46 36.38 -16.40
C GLU A 518 13.26 35.22 -17.01
N GLN A 519 12.62 34.39 -17.81
CA GLN A 519 13.29 33.34 -18.57
C GLN A 519 14.25 34.00 -19.56
N PRO A 520 15.57 33.69 -19.53
CA PRO A 520 16.47 34.12 -20.55
C PRO A 520 16.21 33.36 -21.87
N PRO A 521 16.55 33.94 -23.03
CA PRO A 521 16.30 33.32 -24.33
C PRO A 521 17.10 32.03 -24.49
N VAL A 522 16.48 31.04 -25.13
CA VAL A 522 17.08 29.76 -25.47
C VAL A 522 18.33 29.97 -26.34
N ALA A 523 19.51 29.76 -25.78
CA ALA A 523 20.75 29.79 -26.51
C ALA A 523 20.93 28.54 -27.39
N HIS A 524 21.41 28.68 -28.57
CA HIS A 524 21.63 27.58 -29.51
C HIS A 524 22.68 26.59 -29.01
N ALA A 525 22.46 25.31 -29.23
CA ALA A 525 23.23 24.15 -28.74
C ALA A 525 24.74 24.14 -29.01
N SER A 526 25.26 25.03 -29.89
CA SER A 526 26.68 25.10 -30.23
C SER A 526 27.58 25.91 -29.25
N GLU A 527 26.95 26.59 -28.26
CA GLU A 527 27.67 27.39 -27.27
C GLU A 527 27.64 26.86 -25.84
N MET A 528 27.01 25.69 -25.65
CA MET A 528 26.81 25.03 -24.34
C MET A 528 28.07 24.23 -23.93
N ARG A 529 29.20 24.89 -23.70
CA ARG A 529 30.39 24.24 -23.16
C ARG A 529 30.45 24.40 -21.64
N ASP A 530 30.39 23.28 -20.92
CA ASP A 530 30.90 23.01 -19.55
C ASP A 530 30.61 24.06 -18.45
N ASP A 531 29.60 24.92 -18.59
CA ASP A 531 29.40 26.08 -17.71
C ASP A 531 28.06 25.99 -16.96
N LEU A 532 28.13 25.61 -15.69
CA LEU A 532 26.95 25.56 -14.79
C LEU A 532 26.31 26.94 -14.55
N HIS A 533 26.99 28.06 -14.87
CA HIS A 533 26.38 29.39 -14.77
C HIS A 533 25.20 29.57 -15.72
N ARG A 534 25.18 28.80 -16.83
CA ARG A 534 24.12 28.80 -17.84
C ARG A 534 23.07 27.68 -17.60
N PHE A 535 23.34 26.73 -16.70
CA PHE A 535 22.36 25.71 -16.32
C PHE A 535 21.10 26.39 -15.75
N PRO A 536 19.88 25.88 -16.01
CA PRO A 536 18.65 26.46 -15.50
C PRO A 536 18.74 26.84 -14.03
N ARG A 537 18.01 27.87 -13.63
CA ARG A 537 17.97 28.38 -12.25
C ARG A 537 16.65 28.00 -11.62
N GLY A 538 16.60 27.99 -10.30
CA GLY A 538 15.41 27.73 -9.53
C GLY A 538 15.49 26.41 -8.73
N PRO A 539 14.42 26.10 -7.96
CA PRO A 539 14.41 24.96 -7.03
C PRO A 539 14.65 23.62 -7.72
N ALA A 540 13.94 23.34 -8.82
CA ALA A 540 14.04 22.06 -9.52
C ALA A 540 15.45 21.75 -10.08
N PRO A 541 16.17 22.72 -10.72
CA PRO A 541 17.58 22.53 -11.06
C PRO A 541 18.50 22.36 -9.85
N GLY A 542 18.21 23.06 -8.73
CA GLY A 542 18.95 22.90 -7.47
C GLY A 542 18.84 21.48 -6.93
N THR A 543 17.62 21.01 -6.69
CA THR A 543 17.33 19.63 -6.24
C THR A 543 17.96 18.57 -7.18
N PHE A 544 17.98 18.86 -8.47
CA PHE A 544 18.61 17.96 -9.44
C PHE A 544 20.11 17.81 -9.23
N LEU A 545 20.84 18.92 -9.03
CA LEU A 545 22.27 18.88 -8.78
C LEU A 545 22.59 18.19 -7.45
N HIS A 546 21.83 18.48 -6.37
CA HIS A 546 21.92 17.77 -5.10
C HIS A 546 21.70 16.26 -5.29
N GLY A 547 20.64 15.86 -6.00
CA GLY A 547 20.36 14.46 -6.25
C GLY A 547 21.45 13.71 -7.05
N LEU A 548 22.22 14.41 -7.89
CA LEU A 548 23.37 13.80 -8.57
C LEU A 548 24.50 13.51 -7.58
N LEU A 549 24.80 14.44 -6.68
CA LEU A 549 25.84 14.29 -5.65
C LEU A 549 25.45 13.28 -4.57
N GLU A 550 24.18 13.28 -4.17
CA GLU A 550 23.62 12.27 -3.29
C GLU A 550 23.77 10.85 -3.85
N TRP A 551 23.38 10.68 -5.11
CA TRP A 551 23.58 9.40 -5.80
C TRP A 551 25.05 9.01 -5.84
N ALA A 552 25.95 9.93 -6.20
CA ALA A 552 27.38 9.65 -6.27
C ALA A 552 27.94 9.26 -4.90
N GLY A 553 27.48 9.90 -3.83
CA GLY A 553 27.89 9.56 -2.47
C GLY A 553 27.35 8.21 -1.99
N ARG A 554 26.11 7.85 -2.33
CA ARG A 554 25.53 6.53 -1.99
C ARG A 554 26.17 5.37 -2.74
N GLU A 555 26.56 5.58 -4.00
CA GLU A 555 27.33 4.58 -4.76
C GLU A 555 28.80 4.48 -4.30
N GLY A 556 29.30 5.52 -3.67
CA GLY A 556 30.71 5.77 -3.38
C GLY A 556 31.29 6.77 -4.38
N PHE A 557 31.76 7.92 -3.91
CA PHE A 557 32.23 9.01 -4.80
C PHE A 557 33.34 8.58 -5.78
N GLU A 558 34.29 7.76 -5.34
CA GLU A 558 35.33 7.22 -6.22
C GLU A 558 34.76 6.22 -7.24
N VAL A 559 33.81 5.38 -6.83
CA VAL A 559 33.16 4.43 -7.72
C VAL A 559 32.33 5.17 -8.77
N ALA A 560 31.52 6.15 -8.38
CA ALA A 560 30.71 6.97 -9.28
C ALA A 560 31.58 7.75 -10.27
N ARG A 561 32.76 8.22 -9.84
CA ARG A 561 33.75 8.86 -10.72
C ARG A 561 34.36 7.89 -11.73
N ALA A 562 34.75 6.70 -11.29
CA ALA A 562 35.46 5.72 -12.11
C ALA A 562 34.55 5.01 -13.13
N ASP A 563 33.28 4.76 -12.80
CA ASP A 563 32.30 4.10 -13.68
C ASP A 563 31.62 5.13 -14.60
N ALA A 564 32.34 5.52 -15.66
CA ALA A 564 31.86 6.49 -16.63
C ALA A 564 30.58 6.05 -17.37
N GLN A 565 30.39 4.74 -17.60
CA GLN A 565 29.19 4.24 -18.29
C GLN A 565 27.96 4.43 -17.42
N ARG A 566 27.98 3.96 -16.18
CA ARG A 566 26.86 4.04 -15.24
C ARG A 566 26.51 5.49 -14.94
N ARG A 567 27.51 6.37 -14.76
CA ARG A 567 27.32 7.80 -14.53
C ARG A 567 26.61 8.45 -15.72
N ARG A 568 27.05 8.22 -16.96
CA ARG A 568 26.42 8.76 -18.18
C ARG A 568 24.98 8.28 -18.35
N GLU A 569 24.73 7.00 -18.17
CA GLU A 569 23.39 6.44 -18.27
C GLU A 569 22.43 7.07 -17.27
N LEU A 570 22.87 7.26 -16.01
CA LEU A 570 22.07 7.90 -14.98
C LEU A 570 21.78 9.37 -15.30
N VAL A 571 22.83 10.15 -15.60
CA VAL A 571 22.70 11.58 -15.88
C VAL A 571 21.80 11.79 -17.11
N ALA A 572 22.03 11.01 -18.19
CA ALA A 572 21.20 11.09 -19.40
C ALA A 572 19.73 10.79 -19.13
N ARG A 573 19.45 9.73 -18.37
CA ARG A 573 18.09 9.35 -18.02
C ARG A 573 17.41 10.44 -17.17
N ARG A 574 18.09 10.97 -16.15
CA ARG A 574 17.54 12.00 -15.27
C ARG A 574 17.32 13.33 -16.01
N CYS A 575 18.22 13.69 -16.95
CA CYS A 575 18.06 14.87 -17.81
C CYS A 575 16.90 14.70 -18.81
N ASP A 576 16.75 13.53 -19.41
CA ASP A 576 15.67 13.23 -20.36
C ASP A 576 14.30 13.38 -19.71
N LEU A 577 14.13 12.87 -18.49
CA LEU A 577 12.89 12.98 -17.69
C LEU A 577 12.49 14.43 -17.39
N ARG A 578 13.44 15.36 -17.35
CA ARG A 578 13.22 16.80 -17.02
C ARG A 578 13.26 17.72 -18.23
N GLY A 579 13.42 17.18 -19.43
CA GLY A 579 13.53 17.98 -20.64
C GLY A 579 14.88 18.70 -20.80
N TRP A 580 15.91 18.30 -20.06
CA TRP A 580 17.26 18.86 -20.09
C TRP A 580 18.25 17.98 -20.85
N LYS A 581 17.81 17.32 -21.90
CA LYS A 581 18.57 16.36 -22.66
C LYS A 581 19.91 16.89 -23.16
N ASP A 582 19.95 18.17 -23.57
CA ASP A 582 21.14 18.84 -24.06
C ASP A 582 22.20 19.07 -22.96
N TRP A 583 21.82 18.99 -21.70
CA TRP A 583 22.70 19.11 -20.55
C TRP A 583 23.30 17.80 -20.05
N ALA A 584 22.93 16.66 -20.64
CA ALA A 584 23.37 15.35 -20.16
C ALA A 584 24.90 15.19 -20.24
N GLU A 585 25.53 15.56 -21.34
CA GLU A 585 26.98 15.47 -21.52
C GLU A 585 27.74 16.52 -20.67
N PRO A 586 27.35 17.82 -20.66
CA PRO A 586 27.95 18.80 -19.79
C PRO A 586 27.90 18.46 -18.29
N LEU A 587 26.79 17.93 -17.82
CA LEU A 587 26.63 17.54 -16.41
C LEU A 587 27.37 16.26 -16.04
N ASP A 588 27.48 15.28 -16.95
CA ASP A 588 28.35 14.12 -16.72
C ASP A 588 29.80 14.51 -16.56
N LEU A 589 30.29 15.39 -17.45
CA LEU A 589 31.68 15.91 -17.41
C LEU A 589 31.91 16.75 -16.16
N TRP A 590 30.96 17.63 -15.81
CA TRP A 590 31.02 18.41 -14.58
C TRP A 590 31.09 17.52 -13.35
N LEU A 591 30.23 16.53 -13.24
CA LEU A 591 30.18 15.62 -12.09
C LEU A 591 31.50 14.87 -11.95
N GLU A 592 32.04 14.31 -13.06
CA GLU A 592 33.34 13.63 -13.05
C GLU A 592 34.46 14.51 -12.51
N GLN A 593 34.56 15.74 -13.03
CA GLN A 593 35.59 16.71 -12.63
C GLN A 593 35.42 17.15 -11.19
N TYR A 594 34.18 17.47 -10.80
CA TYR A 594 33.85 17.94 -9.44
C TYR A 594 34.17 16.91 -8.39
N LEU A 595 33.91 15.63 -8.64
CA LEU A 595 34.28 14.56 -7.73
C LEU A 595 35.78 14.39 -7.55
N ALA A 596 36.57 14.70 -8.57
CA ALA A 596 38.02 14.56 -8.56
C ALA A 596 38.76 15.82 -8.04
N GLU A 597 38.13 16.99 -8.14
CA GLU A 597 38.77 18.26 -7.83
C GLU A 597 39.14 18.36 -6.34
N PRO A 598 40.39 18.64 -5.97
CA PRO A 598 40.78 18.85 -4.59
C PRO A 598 40.16 20.12 -4.01
N LEU A 599 39.28 19.99 -3.07
CA LEU A 599 38.68 21.08 -2.28
C LEU A 599 39.68 21.51 -1.17
N ARG A 600 39.89 22.82 -1.00
CA ARG A 600 40.87 23.37 -0.05
C ARG A 600 40.20 24.30 0.95
N TRP A 601 40.38 24.01 2.23
CA TRP A 601 39.86 24.84 3.32
C TRP A 601 40.91 24.99 4.44
N PRO A 602 40.76 25.92 5.38
CA PRO A 602 41.74 26.13 6.46
C PRO A 602 42.00 24.96 7.42
N GLY A 603 41.55 23.79 7.15
CA GLY A 603 41.74 22.60 7.98
C GLY A 603 42.16 21.38 7.19
N GLY A 604 42.32 21.47 5.87
CA GLY A 604 42.71 20.34 5.04
C GLY A 604 42.49 20.56 3.54
N GLU A 605 42.86 19.53 2.81
CA GLU A 605 42.64 19.43 1.35
C GLU A 605 42.25 17.97 1.04
N THR A 606 41.14 17.74 0.39
CA THR A 606 40.74 16.45 -0.17
C THR A 606 39.69 16.62 -1.27
N SER A 607 39.54 15.65 -2.16
CA SER A 607 38.43 15.61 -3.11
C SER A 607 37.28 14.80 -2.58
N LEU A 608 36.08 14.96 -3.12
CA LEU A 608 34.94 14.08 -2.75
C LEU A 608 35.30 12.60 -2.99
N ALA A 609 35.95 12.30 -4.14
CA ALA A 609 36.41 10.96 -4.45
C ALA A 609 37.49 10.44 -3.49
N GLY A 610 38.24 11.33 -2.85
CA GLY A 610 39.27 10.99 -1.86
C GLY A 610 38.74 10.74 -0.44
N LEU A 611 37.48 10.95 -0.19
CA LEU A 611 36.86 10.70 1.13
C LEU A 611 36.78 9.20 1.43
N VAL A 612 37.27 8.80 2.59
CA VAL A 612 37.26 7.40 3.04
C VAL A 612 36.13 7.12 4.02
N ALA A 613 35.87 8.06 4.92
CA ALA A 613 34.81 7.95 5.93
C ALA A 613 33.84 9.13 5.78
N TYR A 614 32.65 8.85 5.33
CA TYR A 614 31.62 9.87 5.14
C TYR A 614 30.22 9.24 5.19
N GLN A 615 29.22 10.08 5.38
CA GLN A 615 27.79 9.75 5.30
C GLN A 615 27.05 10.84 4.56
N VAL A 616 26.28 10.46 3.53
CA VAL A 616 25.36 11.34 2.79
C VAL A 616 23.99 11.34 3.44
N GLU A 617 23.29 12.45 3.34
CA GLU A 617 21.90 12.62 3.85
C GLU A 617 21.76 12.14 5.31
N MET A 618 22.63 12.65 6.20
CA MET A 618 22.56 12.29 7.60
C MET A 618 21.35 12.93 8.26
N GLU A 619 20.33 12.13 8.53
CA GLU A 619 19.15 12.59 9.28
C GLU A 619 19.51 12.75 10.77
N PHE A 620 19.04 13.83 11.38
CA PHE A 620 19.18 14.04 12.82
C PHE A 620 17.89 14.51 13.47
N TRP A 621 17.72 14.13 14.72
CA TRP A 621 16.61 14.53 15.58
C TRP A 621 17.15 14.91 16.96
N PHE A 622 16.68 16.02 17.51
CA PHE A 622 16.95 16.33 18.91
C PHE A 622 15.78 17.08 19.56
N ALA A 623 15.62 16.85 20.87
CA ALA A 623 14.54 17.47 21.64
C ALA A 623 14.78 18.98 21.80
N THR A 624 13.68 19.73 21.79
CA THR A 624 13.62 21.17 22.09
C THR A 624 12.66 21.41 23.23
N HIS A 625 13.08 22.17 24.23
CA HIS A 625 12.26 22.46 25.41
C HIS A 625 12.04 23.96 25.55
N GLN A 626 10.92 24.46 25.03
CA GLN A 626 10.49 25.87 25.12
C GLN A 626 11.61 26.88 24.73
N VAL A 627 12.30 26.60 23.62
CA VAL A 627 13.38 27.42 23.10
C VAL A 627 12.84 28.55 22.23
N GLN A 628 13.17 29.80 22.54
CA GLN A 628 12.80 30.95 21.70
C GLN A 628 13.76 31.06 20.51
N ALA A 629 13.22 31.17 19.29
CA ALA A 629 14.02 31.30 18.07
C ALA A 629 14.92 32.53 18.09
N GLU A 630 14.45 33.62 18.72
CA GLU A 630 15.23 34.86 18.89
C GLU A 630 16.48 34.63 19.77
N ALA A 631 16.41 33.76 20.78
CA ALA A 631 17.59 33.43 21.60
C ALA A 631 18.65 32.66 20.77
N ILE A 632 18.20 31.75 19.90
CA ILE A 632 19.09 31.10 18.94
C ILE A 632 19.69 32.11 17.99
N ASP A 633 18.87 32.98 17.40
CA ASP A 633 19.32 34.04 16.46
C ASP A 633 20.35 34.99 17.11
N ALA A 634 20.10 35.42 18.32
CA ALA A 634 21.02 36.30 19.07
C ALA A 634 22.38 35.63 19.29
N LEU A 635 22.42 34.37 19.65
CA LEU A 635 23.67 33.60 19.84
C LEU A 635 24.41 33.42 18.51
N VAL A 636 23.73 33.02 17.45
CA VAL A 636 24.32 32.81 16.14
C VAL A 636 24.90 34.14 15.59
N ARG A 637 24.13 35.22 15.65
CA ARG A 637 24.56 36.54 15.18
C ARG A 637 25.79 37.04 15.92
N ARG A 638 25.87 36.82 17.22
CA ARG A 638 27.00 37.26 18.07
C ARG A 638 28.31 36.55 17.73
N HIS A 639 28.24 35.27 17.38
CA HIS A 639 29.41 34.38 17.32
C HIS A 639 29.81 33.95 15.90
N THR A 640 29.06 34.35 14.86
CA THR A 640 29.38 34.03 13.48
C THR A 640 29.60 35.25 12.62
N LEU A 641 30.46 35.16 11.62
CA LEU A 641 30.69 36.16 10.58
C LEU A 641 30.84 37.59 11.12
N GLY A 642 31.56 37.74 12.23
CA GLY A 642 31.87 39.03 12.86
C GLY A 642 30.65 39.86 13.30
N GLY A 643 29.47 39.23 13.48
CA GLY A 643 28.25 39.94 13.85
C GLY A 643 27.59 40.73 12.71
N ALA A 644 27.95 40.45 11.45
CA ALA A 644 27.42 41.17 10.28
C ALA A 644 25.88 41.16 10.26
N ALA A 645 25.29 42.24 9.70
CA ALA A 645 23.83 42.38 9.60
C ALA A 645 23.20 41.29 8.71
N ARG A 646 22.10 40.75 9.13
CA ARG A 646 21.37 39.67 8.45
C ARG A 646 19.90 39.68 8.84
N PRO A 647 18.97 39.05 8.07
CA PRO A 647 17.56 38.94 8.43
C PRO A 647 17.37 38.34 9.81
N ALA A 648 16.45 38.87 10.61
CA ALA A 648 16.09 38.30 11.91
C ALA A 648 15.12 37.12 11.75
N LEU A 649 15.17 36.19 12.68
CA LEU A 649 14.14 35.13 12.76
C LEU A 649 12.82 35.71 13.31
N ALA A 650 11.71 35.11 12.91
CA ALA A 650 10.41 35.38 13.52
C ALA A 650 10.38 34.90 14.99
N PRO A 651 9.57 35.56 15.86
CA PRO A 651 9.40 35.14 17.24
C PRO A 651 8.60 33.82 17.32
N ILE A 652 9.30 32.71 17.49
CA ILE A 652 8.71 31.37 17.51
C ILE A 652 9.23 30.61 18.73
N LEU A 653 8.29 29.93 19.41
CA LEU A 653 8.62 29.03 20.51
C LEU A 653 8.78 27.59 20.00
N LEU A 654 9.99 27.05 20.06
CA LEU A 654 10.30 25.68 19.71
C LEU A 654 10.08 24.77 20.91
N ASN A 655 9.12 23.86 20.81
CA ASN A 655 8.80 22.88 21.83
C ASN A 655 8.44 21.55 21.19
N GLY A 656 9.23 20.51 21.38
CA GLY A 656 9.06 19.21 20.76
C GLY A 656 10.35 18.62 20.23
N MET A 657 10.41 18.40 18.91
CA MET A 657 11.60 17.88 18.23
C MET A 657 12.07 18.82 17.15
N PHE A 658 13.38 18.90 16.97
CA PHE A 658 14.01 19.55 15.81
C PHE A 658 14.57 18.48 14.89
N LYS A 659 14.18 18.52 13.64
CA LYS A 659 14.57 17.58 12.58
C LYS A 659 15.34 18.28 11.49
N GLY A 660 16.36 17.61 10.93
CA GLY A 660 17.08 18.10 9.76
C GLY A 660 17.87 16.99 9.07
N PHE A 661 18.36 17.33 7.89
CA PHE A 661 19.24 16.50 7.08
C PHE A 661 20.50 17.26 6.77
N VAL A 662 21.65 16.61 6.84
CA VAL A 662 22.95 17.14 6.45
C VAL A 662 23.37 16.44 5.17
N ASP A 663 23.56 17.20 4.08
CA ASP A 663 23.86 16.62 2.76
C ASP A 663 25.08 15.68 2.81
N LEU A 664 26.12 16.07 3.51
CA LEU A 664 27.32 15.25 3.68
C LEU A 664 28.00 15.52 5.02
N VAL A 665 28.26 14.45 5.77
CA VAL A 665 29.18 14.46 6.92
C VAL A 665 30.39 13.64 6.55
N PHE A 666 31.60 14.13 6.79
CA PHE A 666 32.82 13.40 6.48
C PHE A 666 33.91 13.59 7.55
N GLU A 667 34.78 12.60 7.65
CA GLU A 667 35.98 12.65 8.49
C GLU A 667 37.21 12.92 7.61
N HIS A 668 38.03 13.87 8.06
CA HIS A 668 39.35 14.12 7.47
C HIS A 668 40.37 14.45 8.56
N GLN A 669 41.46 13.69 8.60
CA GLN A 669 42.56 13.85 9.54
C GLN A 669 42.11 13.88 11.03
N GLY A 670 41.19 13.01 11.42
CA GLY A 670 40.65 12.89 12.79
C GLY A 670 39.66 13.97 13.18
N ARG A 671 39.22 14.81 12.24
CA ARG A 671 38.18 15.83 12.42
C ARG A 671 36.95 15.54 11.57
N PHE A 672 35.79 15.85 12.13
CA PHE A 672 34.51 15.68 11.46
C PHE A 672 33.97 17.01 10.93
N TYR A 673 33.51 17.01 9.70
CA TYR A 673 33.01 18.17 8.99
C TYR A 673 31.57 17.93 8.57
N VAL A 674 30.76 18.99 8.54
CA VAL A 674 29.50 19.01 7.83
C VAL A 674 29.69 19.72 6.50
N ALA A 675 29.17 19.19 5.41
CA ALA A 675 29.15 19.86 4.12
C ALA A 675 27.73 19.97 3.60
N ASP A 676 27.46 21.03 2.85
CA ASP A 676 26.17 21.33 2.28
C ASP A 676 26.34 21.91 0.88
N TYR A 677 25.54 21.43 -0.07
CA TYR A 677 25.62 21.84 -1.46
C TYR A 677 24.69 23.02 -1.72
N LYS A 678 25.17 24.06 -2.40
CA LYS A 678 24.37 25.23 -2.74
C LYS A 678 24.39 25.51 -4.24
N SER A 679 23.22 25.62 -4.85
CA SER A 679 23.04 25.88 -6.27
C SER A 679 22.87 27.37 -6.60
N ASN A 680 23.00 28.27 -5.60
CA ASN A 680 22.80 29.69 -5.74
C ASN A 680 23.59 30.27 -6.93
N TRP A 681 22.89 31.06 -7.75
CA TRP A 681 23.51 31.80 -8.83
C TRP A 681 23.94 33.18 -8.33
N LEU A 682 25.26 33.42 -8.21
CA LEU A 682 25.81 34.68 -7.74
C LEU A 682 26.22 35.60 -8.89
N GLY A 683 26.34 35.06 -10.10
CA GLY A 683 26.69 35.84 -11.31
C GLY A 683 26.97 34.96 -12.52
N ALA A 684 27.28 35.60 -13.64
CA ALA A 684 27.39 34.96 -14.96
C ALA A 684 28.69 34.18 -15.17
N ASP A 685 29.66 34.32 -14.29
CA ASP A 685 31.00 33.71 -14.42
C ASP A 685 31.62 33.39 -13.06
N ASP A 686 32.73 32.69 -13.08
CA ASP A 686 33.47 32.27 -11.88
C ASP A 686 33.95 33.42 -10.99
N GLY A 687 34.17 34.62 -11.54
CA GLY A 687 34.56 35.80 -10.78
C GLY A 687 33.49 36.28 -9.80
N ALA A 688 32.24 35.91 -10.01
CA ALA A 688 31.14 36.26 -9.12
C ALA A 688 31.15 35.45 -7.81
N TYR A 689 31.91 34.37 -7.75
CA TYR A 689 32.01 33.49 -6.55
C TYR A 689 33.20 33.90 -5.68
N SER A 690 33.32 35.21 -5.39
CA SER A 690 34.32 35.71 -4.45
C SER A 690 33.97 35.35 -3.00
N PRO A 691 34.94 35.39 -2.06
CA PRO A 691 34.66 35.16 -0.64
C PRO A 691 33.58 36.09 -0.07
N GLU A 692 33.58 37.36 -0.52
CA GLU A 692 32.63 38.37 -0.09
C GLU A 692 31.21 38.09 -0.61
N ALA A 693 31.09 37.70 -1.89
CA ALA A 693 29.80 37.37 -2.50
C ALA A 693 29.17 36.12 -1.87
N MET A 694 29.98 35.09 -1.63
CA MET A 694 29.52 33.88 -0.95
C MET A 694 29.13 34.16 0.50
N THR A 695 29.90 35.01 1.22
CA THR A 695 29.55 35.42 2.59
C THR A 695 28.23 36.19 2.60
N ALA A 696 28.03 37.11 1.61
CA ALA A 696 26.76 37.83 1.49
C ALA A 696 25.58 36.88 1.26
N ALA A 697 25.72 35.87 0.40
CA ALA A 697 24.69 34.84 0.18
C ALA A 697 24.42 34.00 1.45
N VAL A 698 25.45 33.64 2.21
CA VAL A 698 25.30 32.95 3.51
C VAL A 698 24.50 33.80 4.50
N LEU A 699 24.75 35.10 4.57
CA LEU A 699 24.03 35.99 5.48
C LEU A 699 22.57 36.23 5.03
N GLU A 700 22.36 36.45 3.73
CA GLU A 700 21.02 36.70 3.17
C GLU A 700 20.08 35.51 3.35
N ASN A 701 20.58 34.30 3.06
CA ASN A 701 19.81 33.08 3.15
C ASN A 701 19.91 32.38 4.53
N ARG A 702 20.50 33.04 5.53
CA ARG A 702 20.66 32.52 6.88
C ARG A 702 21.36 31.15 6.95
N TYR A 703 22.23 30.82 6.00
CA TYR A 703 23.01 29.58 6.05
C TYR A 703 23.93 29.49 7.27
N ASP A 704 24.22 30.65 7.90
CA ASP A 704 24.87 30.73 9.18
C ASP A 704 24.12 29.99 10.29
N LEU A 705 22.82 30.08 10.31
CA LEU A 705 21.96 29.35 11.24
C LEU A 705 21.95 27.83 10.90
N GLN A 706 21.86 27.52 9.61
CA GLN A 706 21.83 26.14 9.12
C GLN A 706 23.08 25.38 9.55
N TYR A 707 24.29 25.88 9.23
CA TYR A 707 25.50 25.16 9.60
C TYR A 707 25.74 25.09 11.12
N VAL A 708 25.29 26.09 11.86
CA VAL A 708 25.40 26.03 13.34
C VAL A 708 24.52 24.93 13.90
N LEU A 709 23.29 24.77 13.41
CA LEU A 709 22.40 23.67 13.82
C LEU A 709 22.94 22.31 13.39
N TYR A 710 23.54 22.20 12.22
CA TYR A 710 24.17 20.97 11.74
C TYR A 710 25.40 20.60 12.61
N LEU A 711 26.23 21.58 12.95
CA LEU A 711 27.35 21.37 13.84
C LEU A 711 26.92 21.03 15.27
N LEU A 712 25.79 21.56 15.75
CA LEU A 712 25.19 21.18 17.01
C LEU A 712 24.72 19.70 16.98
N ALA A 713 24.06 19.30 15.90
CA ALA A 713 23.64 17.92 15.71
C ALA A 713 24.86 16.96 15.70
N LEU A 714 25.88 17.31 14.93
CA LEU A 714 27.14 16.53 14.87
C LEU A 714 27.86 16.53 16.22
N HIS A 715 27.89 17.66 16.93
CA HIS A 715 28.45 17.74 18.29
C HIS A 715 27.77 16.76 19.26
N ARG A 716 26.45 16.73 19.27
CA ARG A 716 25.68 15.79 20.12
C ARG A 716 25.94 14.34 19.72
N GLN A 717 26.01 14.05 18.44
CA GLN A 717 26.30 12.73 17.90
C GLN A 717 27.70 12.24 18.33
N LEU A 718 28.72 13.08 18.13
CA LEU A 718 30.09 12.75 18.50
C LEU A 718 30.27 12.61 20.01
N LYS A 719 29.65 13.50 20.80
CA LYS A 719 29.63 13.45 22.26
C LYS A 719 29.01 12.14 22.81
N ALA A 720 28.03 11.61 22.12
CA ALA A 720 27.39 10.35 22.47
C ALA A 720 28.21 9.10 22.07
N ARG A 721 29.05 9.22 21.03
CA ARG A 721 29.72 8.05 20.42
C ARG A 721 31.23 7.99 20.69
N LEU A 722 31.88 9.11 20.94
CA LEU A 722 33.32 9.18 21.20
C LEU A 722 33.56 9.40 22.71
N PRO A 723 34.15 8.45 23.42
CA PRO A 723 34.37 8.56 24.88
C PRO A 723 35.28 9.73 25.29
N ASP A 724 36.23 10.11 24.44
CA ASP A 724 37.20 11.19 24.63
C ASP A 724 36.89 12.42 23.76
N TYR A 725 35.61 12.63 23.40
CA TYR A 725 35.20 13.73 22.55
C TYR A 725 35.57 15.09 23.12
N ASP A 726 36.26 15.88 22.32
CA ASP A 726 36.59 17.28 22.55
C ASP A 726 36.29 18.09 21.29
N TYR A 727 35.54 19.19 21.41
CA TYR A 727 35.13 20.01 20.28
C TYR A 727 36.32 20.54 19.48
N ASP A 728 37.34 21.11 20.15
CA ASP A 728 38.49 21.73 19.52
C ASP A 728 39.38 20.75 18.77
N ARG A 729 39.37 19.49 19.23
CA ARG A 729 40.14 18.41 18.62
C ARG A 729 39.38 17.72 17.48
N HIS A 730 38.08 17.41 17.68
CA HIS A 730 37.35 16.54 16.78
C HIS A 730 36.40 17.28 15.82
N MET A 731 35.95 18.51 16.13
CA MET A 731 35.11 19.27 15.25
C MET A 731 35.97 19.97 14.19
N GLY A 732 35.69 19.72 12.91
CA GLY A 732 36.36 20.32 11.76
C GLY A 732 35.77 21.70 11.40
N GLY A 733 34.46 21.75 11.28
CA GLY A 733 33.71 22.95 10.84
C GLY A 733 32.67 22.62 9.77
N ALA A 734 32.17 23.64 9.13
CA ALA A 734 31.19 23.57 8.05
C ALA A 734 31.80 23.99 6.71
N VAL A 735 31.57 23.21 5.67
CA VAL A 735 32.04 23.42 4.31
C VAL A 735 30.83 23.63 3.40
N TYR A 736 30.58 24.84 2.95
CA TYR A 736 29.50 25.16 2.05
C TYR A 736 30.01 25.22 0.61
N LEU A 737 29.41 24.42 -0.27
CA LEU A 737 29.89 24.20 -1.64
C LEU A 737 28.92 24.83 -2.63
N PHE A 738 29.23 26.03 -3.11
CA PHE A 738 28.49 26.71 -4.17
C PHE A 738 28.83 26.08 -5.52
N LEU A 739 28.02 25.11 -5.95
CA LEU A 739 28.30 24.21 -7.07
C LEU A 739 28.60 24.92 -8.39
N ARG A 740 27.95 26.08 -8.64
CA ARG A 740 28.16 26.87 -9.85
C ARG A 740 29.53 27.59 -9.85
N GLY A 741 30.11 27.81 -8.69
CA GLY A 741 31.44 28.38 -8.52
C GLY A 741 32.58 27.35 -8.44
N ALA A 742 32.36 26.12 -8.79
CA ALA A 742 33.35 25.04 -8.67
C ALA A 742 34.69 25.34 -9.39
N ARG A 743 34.67 26.10 -10.48
CA ARG A 743 35.86 26.48 -11.22
C ARG A 743 36.44 27.85 -10.84
N ALA A 744 35.79 28.57 -9.93
CA ALA A 744 36.30 29.81 -9.38
C ALA A 744 37.63 29.62 -8.62
N ALA A 745 38.41 30.66 -8.43
CA ALA A 745 39.63 30.61 -7.62
C ALA A 745 39.35 30.17 -6.16
N THR A 746 38.13 30.40 -5.68
CA THR A 746 37.61 29.95 -4.37
C THR A 746 37.13 28.53 -4.39
N GLN A 747 37.02 27.87 -5.56
CA GLN A 747 36.38 26.56 -5.77
C GLN A 747 34.88 26.56 -5.35
N GLY A 748 34.24 27.73 -5.24
CA GLY A 748 32.88 27.86 -4.67
C GLY A 748 32.80 27.47 -3.22
N LEU A 749 33.92 27.38 -2.50
CA LEU A 749 33.98 26.88 -1.14
C LEU A 749 33.93 28.03 -0.13
N HIS A 750 32.95 28.00 0.75
CA HIS A 750 32.87 28.85 1.93
C HIS A 750 33.03 27.97 3.17
N PHE A 751 33.98 28.34 4.05
CA PHE A 751 34.29 27.55 5.23
C PHE A 751 34.11 28.37 6.49
N GLU A 752 33.44 27.77 7.48
CA GLU A 752 33.25 28.37 8.79
C GLU A 752 33.45 27.31 9.92
N ARG A 753 34.09 27.77 10.97
CA ARG A 753 34.22 26.95 12.20
C ARG A 753 33.79 27.81 13.39
N PRO A 754 32.53 27.78 13.78
CA PRO A 754 32.03 28.48 14.96
C PRO A 754 32.79 28.13 16.22
N PRO A 755 32.90 29.07 17.18
CA PRO A 755 33.62 28.80 18.42
C PRO A 755 32.85 27.77 19.28
N ARG A 756 33.61 26.98 20.05
CA ARG A 756 33.09 26.00 21.00
C ARG A 756 31.98 26.56 21.90
N GLU A 757 32.19 27.79 22.37
CA GLU A 757 31.23 28.48 23.25
C GLU A 757 29.84 28.60 22.65
N LEU A 758 29.71 28.87 21.35
CA LEU A 758 28.41 28.95 20.67
C LEU A 758 27.68 27.61 20.71
N ILE A 759 28.37 26.54 20.34
CA ILE A 759 27.76 25.21 20.25
C ILE A 759 27.36 24.69 21.64
N GLU A 760 28.20 24.90 22.65
CA GLU A 760 27.88 24.50 24.03
C GLU A 760 26.71 25.32 24.63
N ARG A 761 26.62 26.62 24.32
CA ARG A 761 25.47 27.45 24.75
C ARG A 761 24.18 27.03 24.05
N LEU A 762 24.23 26.73 22.76
CA LEU A 762 23.08 26.18 22.06
C LEU A 762 22.69 24.81 22.59
N ASP A 763 23.65 23.92 22.88
CA ASP A 763 23.36 22.60 23.48
C ASP A 763 22.65 22.76 24.83
N ALA A 764 23.08 23.70 25.67
CA ALA A 764 22.43 24.03 26.93
C ALA A 764 21.03 24.64 26.75
N LEU A 765 20.87 25.56 25.78
CA LEU A 765 19.59 26.20 25.46
C LEU A 765 18.55 25.16 25.02
N PHE A 766 18.89 24.30 24.07
CA PHE A 766 18.00 23.25 23.58
C PHE A 766 17.70 22.16 24.63
N SER A 767 18.61 21.98 25.62
CA SER A 767 18.40 21.03 26.74
C SER A 767 17.57 21.64 27.89
N GLY A 768 17.11 22.87 27.77
CA GLY A 768 16.29 23.55 28.81
C GLY A 768 17.06 23.82 30.11
N GLN A 769 18.39 23.98 30.09
CA GLN A 769 19.16 24.25 31.29
C GLN A 769 18.99 25.72 31.71
N PRO A 770 18.63 26.01 32.97
CA PRO A 770 18.40 27.38 33.43
C PRO A 770 19.73 28.17 33.39
N GLY A 771 19.68 29.33 32.74
CA GLY A 771 20.83 30.25 32.62
C GLY A 771 21.53 30.29 31.26
N ALA A 772 21.08 29.52 30.28
CA ALA A 772 21.63 29.54 28.89
C ALA A 772 21.25 30.82 28.10
N GLU A 773 20.32 31.60 28.56
CA GLU A 773 19.81 32.84 27.91
C GLU A 773 20.67 34.10 28.18
N ARG A 774 21.73 34.07 29.02
CA ARG A 774 22.54 35.22 29.39
C ARG A 774 23.87 35.33 28.66
#